data_7b7811f5a181b6a043c740072486e950
#
_entry.id   7b7811f5a181b6a043c740072486e950
#
_cell.length_a   1.000
_cell.length_b   1.000
_cell.length_c   1.000
_cell.angle_alpha   90.00
_cell.angle_beta   90.00
_cell.angle_gamma   90.00
#
_symmetry.space_group_name_H-M   'P 1'
#
loop_
_entity.id
_entity.type
_entity.pdbx_description
1 polymer ?
#
loop_
_entity_poly.entity_id
_entity_poly.type
_entity_poly.pdbx_seq_one_letter_code
_entity_poly.pdbx_strand_id
1 'polypeptide(L)'
;LDGAQVENSSQKPPSGTQHPSGDALSLENQFFSNGGNELAVYMQDYYSDWSYNGGSRPSDDRTYVLDVPVSDPTYGTYASGGDGVWDYAQITEIVVNKILANTEYPDQYTFIPFNEPDGGNWYASGDNAKAKIFKTFLSDWDSEYELIQKIWNQYKSGEKVGKTVPTADHARVAGPGDCEYRQNRSNAFLAHAKSKGTLPDVFVWHELGKGSLSSFRTHYEKYRALEKKNGISPLDVNITEHGELRDMSVPGQLIQWQSMFESEKVQAETAYWNYAGNLSDNMAKANSANAGWWQFKWYGDLRGTRTVKVSSDYLNKADSLQAIAAIDQTNRKATVLYGGANDNNSDQVKNTGANIPVTVHFSGLSTERFGTSVDVEVRENAFTGPDGVAATPRVVNVVSGADISDGTLDVTTMSVDRYASYQLVVTPHSDRALKVDDASTGRALLVEEAENAVLSGGAQTYVKTPWGDGWNYFMTSGNGDVGSFKSGSTATWTVDVPADGTYRFQVISGNTGFPGTNGVAVDGISAGTLRLGAELAMKSAAKWLYRGSSEIELQLSEGVHQIQLQGSSMDNTLDKFLLYQVSDSNGNMDKTEYPASQFRLTDGASLTYDQSGAKGFAQLNSGVAKVFAHAWESGYHTVTLEYRAAQGDVMSLRINGNLVDEIVAESNGLQSSSINVAMSGGINEITVSGDSSILVCDVMVIRDLSDDGAAISVEAEDMQLGGGAQIVSASGTNASGDGYVSGLGNQFVTQESGASGMGDRTRVVTVDSNNTPDLIEGNKGTLTIPAGTVPAGRYSAVVSFSNDAFIGNHDYNPQIVDLGLQIRAGNGEGEELSRGAFRYTYSDTNFLDRTLSVTTDGGALVFGNWDSPGLGQGAVSWGVAPNIDKIVFYPIVAGEVVGRSLG
;
A
#
# COMPACT_ATOMS: atom_id res chain seq x y z
N LEU A 1 -6.77 7.88 -0.41
CA LEU A 1 -5.40 8.38 -0.46
C LEU A 1 -5.38 9.78 0.09
N ASP A 2 -4.77 9.94 1.23
CA ASP A 2 -4.47 11.24 1.77
C ASP A 2 -3.23 11.76 1.03
N GLY A 3 -3.43 12.65 0.08
CA GLY A 3 -2.33 13.27 -0.66
C GLY A 3 -1.40 14.11 0.20
N ALA A 4 -1.84 14.46 1.42
CA ALA A 4 -1.04 15.22 2.36
C ALA A 4 0.05 14.39 3.05
N GLN A 5 0.00 13.07 2.97
CA GLN A 5 1.01 12.22 3.62
C GLN A 5 2.42 12.38 3.05
N VAL A 6 2.55 12.79 1.82
CA VAL A 6 3.85 12.91 1.17
C VAL A 6 4.42 14.30 1.36
N GLU A 7 3.57 15.28 1.50
CA GLU A 7 3.97 16.60 1.92
C GLU A 7 3.74 16.74 3.41
N ASN A 8 4.80 16.73 4.11
CA ASN A 8 4.80 16.88 5.53
C ASN A 8 4.08 18.15 5.93
N SER A 9 2.85 18.00 6.40
CA SER A 9 1.98 19.09 6.83
C SER A 9 2.57 19.96 7.93
N SER A 10 3.57 19.47 8.64
CA SER A 10 4.27 20.23 9.66
C SER A 10 5.45 21.05 9.12
N GLN A 11 5.78 20.92 7.86
CA GLN A 11 6.78 21.79 7.25
C GLN A 11 6.12 23.07 6.79
N LYS A 12 6.53 24.19 7.38
CA LYS A 12 6.32 25.48 6.73
C LYS A 12 6.96 25.41 5.37
N PRO A 13 6.25 25.69 4.29
CA PRO A 13 6.90 25.75 3.00
C PRO A 13 8.00 26.79 3.06
N PRO A 14 9.16 26.55 2.47
CA PRO A 14 10.06 27.63 2.12
C PRO A 14 9.25 28.58 1.28
N SER A 15 9.30 29.85 1.61
CA SER A 15 8.49 30.93 1.02
C SER A 15 8.16 30.70 -0.45
N GLY A 16 6.90 30.41 -0.74
CA GLY A 16 6.39 30.37 -2.10
C GLY A 16 6.48 29.05 -2.87
N THR A 17 6.87 27.94 -2.25
CA THR A 17 7.23 26.73 -3.01
C THR A 17 6.46 25.46 -2.63
N GLN A 18 5.32 25.61 -1.97
CA GLN A 18 4.49 24.45 -1.65
C GLN A 18 3.82 23.85 -2.90
N HIS A 19 3.68 22.54 -2.91
CA HIS A 19 2.73 21.83 -3.73
C HIS A 19 1.36 21.83 -3.04
N PRO A 20 0.51 22.81 -3.32
CA PRO A 20 -0.73 22.98 -2.55
C PRO A 20 -1.80 21.93 -2.86
N SER A 21 -1.50 20.96 -3.69
CA SER A 21 -2.39 19.84 -3.99
C SER A 21 -1.85 18.51 -3.45
N GLY A 22 -0.71 18.51 -2.76
CA GLY A 22 -0.03 17.29 -2.36
C GLY A 22 0.13 16.33 -3.54
N ASP A 23 0.03 15.05 -3.27
CA ASP A 23 0.10 14.02 -4.31
C ASP A 23 -1.21 13.77 -5.06
N ALA A 24 -2.30 14.42 -4.71
CA ALA A 24 -3.60 14.15 -5.30
C ALA A 24 -3.56 14.20 -6.83
N LEU A 25 -3.00 15.28 -7.39
CA LEU A 25 -2.88 15.45 -8.85
C LEU A 25 -1.92 14.44 -9.50
N SER A 26 -0.83 14.09 -8.84
CA SER A 26 0.15 13.14 -9.38
C SER A 26 -0.36 11.70 -9.39
N LEU A 27 -1.28 11.38 -8.48
CA LEU A 27 -1.82 10.04 -8.28
C LEU A 27 -3.20 9.84 -8.91
N GLU A 28 -3.92 10.91 -9.31
CA GLU A 28 -5.32 10.84 -9.72
C GLU A 28 -5.57 9.80 -10.81
N ASN A 29 -4.74 9.77 -11.86
CA ASN A 29 -4.90 8.84 -12.96
C ASN A 29 -4.74 7.38 -12.51
N GLN A 30 -3.74 7.10 -11.68
CA GLN A 30 -3.51 5.77 -11.16
C GLN A 30 -4.63 5.36 -10.20
N PHE A 31 -5.07 6.27 -9.33
CA PHE A 31 -6.13 6.03 -8.38
C PHE A 31 -7.45 5.70 -9.09
N PHE A 32 -7.89 6.54 -10.02
CA PHE A 32 -9.16 6.35 -10.73
C PHE A 32 -9.12 5.14 -11.69
N SER A 33 -8.01 4.91 -12.37
CA SER A 33 -7.85 3.73 -13.24
C SER A 33 -7.86 2.40 -12.48
N ASN A 34 -7.47 2.41 -11.20
CA ASN A 34 -7.51 1.26 -10.31
C ASN A 34 -8.81 1.11 -9.51
N GLY A 35 -9.79 1.95 -9.77
CA GLY A 35 -11.11 1.79 -9.21
C GLY A 35 -11.49 2.77 -8.11
N GLY A 36 -10.63 3.74 -7.80
CA GLY A 36 -10.99 4.86 -6.94
C GLY A 36 -12.18 5.65 -7.49
N ASN A 37 -12.99 6.20 -6.61
CA ASN A 37 -14.19 6.97 -6.98
C ASN A 37 -14.07 8.45 -6.66
N GLU A 38 -13.34 8.77 -5.60
CA GLU A 38 -13.31 10.10 -5.01
C GLU A 38 -11.98 10.33 -4.32
N LEU A 39 -11.38 11.49 -4.52
CA LEU A 39 -10.22 11.98 -3.80
C LEU A 39 -10.66 13.07 -2.83
N ALA A 40 -10.50 12.81 -1.53
CA ALA A 40 -10.74 13.79 -0.49
C ALA A 40 -9.45 14.56 -0.18
N VAL A 41 -9.54 15.88 -0.09
CA VAL A 41 -8.38 16.75 0.13
C VAL A 41 -8.65 17.66 1.33
N TYR A 42 -7.79 17.53 2.35
CA TYR A 42 -7.84 18.38 3.53
C TYR A 42 -7.11 19.70 3.31
N MET A 43 -7.79 20.82 3.55
CA MET A 43 -7.17 22.14 3.43
C MET A 43 -6.19 22.42 4.57
N GLN A 44 -6.52 21.96 5.76
CA GLN A 44 -5.74 22.20 6.96
C GLN A 44 -4.34 21.63 6.89
N ASP A 45 -4.13 20.52 6.21
CA ASP A 45 -2.83 19.87 6.09
C ASP A 45 -1.81 20.69 5.29
N TYR A 46 -2.28 21.65 4.52
CA TYR A 46 -1.42 22.57 3.77
C TYR A 46 -1.15 23.87 4.53
N TYR A 47 -1.77 24.05 5.69
CA TYR A 47 -1.64 25.27 6.46
C TYR A 47 -0.42 25.22 7.36
N SER A 48 0.57 26.07 7.08
CA SER A 48 1.88 26.02 7.74
C SER A 48 1.85 26.36 9.24
N ASP A 49 0.87 27.13 9.68
CA ASP A 49 0.66 27.48 11.09
C ASP A 49 -0.22 26.47 11.83
N TRP A 50 -0.68 25.45 11.10
CA TRP A 50 -1.46 24.40 11.72
C TRP A 50 -0.66 23.71 12.81
N SER A 51 -1.25 23.65 13.98
CA SER A 51 -0.74 22.78 15.02
C SER A 51 -1.90 22.35 15.91
N TYR A 52 -1.84 21.13 16.42
CA TYR A 52 -2.75 20.66 17.45
C TYR A 52 -2.69 21.52 18.72
N ASN A 53 -1.69 22.38 18.83
CA ASN A 53 -1.45 23.26 19.96
C ASN A 53 -1.91 24.71 19.74
N GLY A 54 -2.76 24.96 18.74
CA GLY A 54 -3.43 26.24 18.58
C GLY A 54 -2.92 27.13 17.46
N GLY A 55 -2.80 26.56 16.25
CA GLY A 55 -2.60 27.35 15.04
C GLY A 55 -3.72 28.37 14.83
N SER A 56 -3.48 29.37 14.00
CA SER A 56 -4.42 30.44 13.71
C SER A 56 -5.70 29.91 13.06
N ARG A 57 -6.82 30.55 13.32
CA ARG A 57 -8.12 30.19 12.74
C ARG A 57 -8.42 31.11 11.54
N PRO A 58 -9.27 30.69 10.60
CA PRO A 58 -9.67 31.56 9.49
C PRO A 58 -10.18 32.95 9.95
N SER A 59 -10.87 33.01 11.09
CA SER A 59 -11.31 34.28 11.66
C SER A 59 -10.19 35.10 12.27
N ASP A 60 -9.14 34.49 12.75
CA ASP A 60 -7.97 35.17 13.30
C ASP A 60 -7.04 35.64 12.17
N ASP A 61 -6.90 34.84 11.12
CA ASP A 61 -6.01 35.11 9.99
C ASP A 61 -6.46 36.26 9.08
N ARG A 62 -7.71 36.69 9.17
CA ARG A 62 -8.22 37.84 8.39
C ARG A 62 -7.48 39.15 8.63
N THR A 63 -6.71 39.20 9.69
CA THR A 63 -5.89 40.37 10.05
C THR A 63 -4.45 40.26 9.61
N TYR A 64 -4.04 39.11 9.12
CA TYR A 64 -2.67 38.84 8.67
C TYR A 64 -2.59 38.95 7.16
N VAL A 65 -1.52 39.58 6.69
CA VAL A 65 -1.15 39.71 5.30
C VAL A 65 0.27 39.19 5.19
N LEU A 66 0.57 38.40 4.18
CA LEU A 66 1.92 37.86 3.99
C LEU A 66 2.97 38.95 3.99
N ASP A 67 4.04 38.76 4.73
CA ASP A 67 5.18 39.68 4.78
C ASP A 67 5.96 39.77 3.47
N VAL A 68 5.98 38.69 2.72
CA VAL A 68 6.71 38.59 1.47
C VAL A 68 5.73 38.35 0.33
N PRO A 69 5.82 39.10 -0.76
CA PRO A 69 5.01 38.82 -1.93
C PRO A 69 5.36 37.42 -2.46
N VAL A 70 4.40 36.54 -2.41
CA VAL A 70 4.55 35.23 -3.05
C VAL A 70 4.06 35.39 -4.47
N SER A 71 4.96 35.24 -5.44
CA SER A 71 4.62 35.22 -6.86
C SER A 71 4.51 33.79 -7.32
N ASP A 72 3.30 33.33 -7.57
CA ASP A 72 3.04 32.06 -8.23
C ASP A 72 2.56 32.31 -9.65
N PRO A 73 3.12 31.66 -10.67
CA PRO A 73 2.68 31.85 -12.06
C PRO A 73 1.21 31.57 -12.29
N THR A 74 0.60 30.75 -11.46
CA THR A 74 -0.80 30.33 -11.56
C THR A 74 -1.74 31.27 -10.81
N TYR A 75 -1.34 31.77 -9.65
CA TYR A 75 -2.21 32.50 -8.72
C TYR A 75 -1.87 33.98 -8.56
N GLY A 76 -0.77 34.46 -9.17
CA GLY A 76 -0.35 35.84 -9.09
C GLY A 76 0.51 36.19 -7.89
N THR A 77 0.46 37.43 -7.48
CA THR A 77 1.24 37.95 -6.36
C THR A 77 0.30 38.27 -5.19
N TYR A 78 0.55 37.70 -4.05
CA TYR A 78 -0.16 38.02 -2.82
C TYR A 78 0.41 39.27 -2.15
N ALA A 79 -0.45 39.97 -1.41
CA ALA A 79 -0.04 41.22 -0.76
C ALA A 79 1.00 40.94 0.32
N SER A 80 1.93 41.90 0.48
CA SER A 80 2.95 41.82 1.53
C SER A 80 2.50 42.55 2.80
N GLY A 81 2.92 42.05 3.93
CA GLY A 81 2.75 42.70 5.22
C GLY A 81 1.91 41.87 6.20
N GLY A 82 2.53 40.97 6.90
CA GLY A 82 1.92 40.08 7.89
C GLY A 82 3.02 39.32 8.62
N ASP A 83 2.76 38.12 9.08
CA ASP A 83 3.66 37.29 9.85
C ASP A 83 4.57 36.40 8.98
N GLY A 84 4.49 36.46 7.67
CA GLY A 84 5.25 35.65 6.71
C GLY A 84 4.62 34.28 6.42
N VAL A 85 3.41 34.04 6.89
CA VAL A 85 2.65 32.79 6.72
C VAL A 85 1.41 33.07 5.87
N TRP A 86 0.94 32.08 5.13
CA TRP A 86 -0.27 32.17 4.35
C TRP A 86 -1.50 32.15 5.27
N ASP A 87 -2.43 33.07 5.05
CA ASP A 87 -3.72 33.01 5.73
C ASP A 87 -4.49 31.75 5.34
N TYR A 88 -5.31 31.21 6.23
CA TYR A 88 -6.05 29.97 6.00
C TYR A 88 -6.92 30.02 4.75
N ALA A 89 -7.65 31.11 4.54
CA ALA A 89 -8.46 31.30 3.34
C ALA A 89 -7.62 31.33 2.05
N GLN A 90 -6.39 31.85 2.12
CA GLN A 90 -5.46 31.83 0.98
C GLN A 90 -4.99 30.40 0.66
N ILE A 91 -4.71 29.58 1.67
CA ILE A 91 -4.40 28.17 1.48
C ILE A 91 -5.56 27.46 0.78
N THR A 92 -6.78 27.62 1.27
CA THR A 92 -7.96 27.06 0.62
C THR A 92 -8.09 27.52 -0.82
N GLU A 93 -7.90 28.81 -1.08
CA GLU A 93 -7.96 29.35 -2.43
C GLU A 93 -6.88 28.75 -3.34
N ILE A 94 -5.65 28.63 -2.85
CA ILE A 94 -4.52 28.08 -3.60
C ILE A 94 -4.74 26.60 -3.93
N VAL A 95 -5.09 25.78 -2.92
CA VAL A 95 -5.28 24.33 -3.09
C VAL A 95 -6.43 24.06 -4.08
N VAL A 96 -7.59 24.66 -3.86
CA VAL A 96 -8.75 24.45 -4.74
C VAL A 96 -8.48 24.90 -6.18
N ASN A 97 -7.82 26.07 -6.35
CA ASN A 97 -7.44 26.52 -7.69
C ASN A 97 -6.43 25.58 -8.34
N LYS A 98 -5.42 25.13 -7.61
CA LYS A 98 -4.39 24.21 -8.14
C LYS A 98 -5.02 22.92 -8.65
N ILE A 99 -5.91 22.35 -7.88
CA ILE A 99 -6.63 21.12 -8.26
C ILE A 99 -7.50 21.40 -9.49
N LEU A 100 -8.41 22.38 -9.45
CA LEU A 100 -9.34 22.63 -10.53
C LEU A 100 -8.69 23.10 -11.83
N ALA A 101 -7.53 23.75 -11.73
CA ALA A 101 -6.75 24.14 -12.92
C ALA A 101 -6.12 22.93 -13.63
N ASN A 102 -5.74 21.90 -12.91
CA ASN A 102 -4.86 20.84 -13.43
C ASN A 102 -5.48 19.44 -13.48
N THR A 103 -6.60 19.18 -12.79
CA THR A 103 -7.24 17.86 -12.77
C THR A 103 -7.97 17.53 -14.06
N GLU A 104 -7.97 16.27 -14.45
CA GLU A 104 -8.88 15.70 -15.45
C GLU A 104 -10.24 15.30 -14.86
N TYR A 105 -10.37 15.24 -13.52
CA TYR A 105 -11.51 14.67 -12.79
C TYR A 105 -12.12 15.64 -11.77
N PRO A 106 -12.45 16.88 -12.11
CA PRO A 106 -12.88 17.88 -11.13
C PRO A 106 -14.08 17.43 -10.29
N ASP A 107 -15.04 16.73 -10.89
CA ASP A 107 -16.27 16.27 -10.22
C ASP A 107 -16.03 15.09 -9.25
N GLN A 108 -14.81 14.56 -9.17
CA GLN A 108 -14.44 13.46 -8.30
C GLN A 108 -13.56 13.90 -7.11
N TYR A 109 -13.39 15.19 -6.92
CA TYR A 109 -12.73 15.76 -5.76
C TYR A 109 -13.73 16.18 -4.69
N THR A 110 -13.40 15.88 -3.44
CA THR A 110 -14.12 16.37 -2.26
C THR A 110 -13.16 17.22 -1.44
N PHE A 111 -13.58 18.42 -1.10
CA PHE A 111 -12.78 19.36 -0.33
C PHE A 111 -13.19 19.33 1.14
N ILE A 112 -12.22 19.15 2.03
CA ILE A 112 -12.43 19.09 3.47
C ILE A 112 -11.75 20.29 4.11
N PRO A 113 -12.51 21.33 4.52
CA PRO A 113 -11.92 22.54 5.06
C PRO A 113 -11.16 22.33 6.38
N PHE A 114 -11.62 21.45 7.22
CA PHE A 114 -11.09 21.30 8.57
C PHE A 114 -10.80 19.84 8.91
N ASN A 115 -9.65 19.61 9.56
CA ASN A 115 -9.30 18.35 10.21
C ASN A 115 -9.26 18.53 11.71
N GLU A 116 -9.99 17.68 12.45
CA GLU A 116 -10.08 17.69 13.91
C GLU A 116 -10.27 19.07 14.56
N PRO A 117 -11.22 19.89 14.06
CA PRO A 117 -11.39 21.25 14.58
C PRO A 117 -11.81 21.27 16.05
N ASP A 118 -12.34 20.18 16.58
CA ASP A 118 -12.71 20.01 17.99
C ASP A 118 -11.56 19.56 18.88
N GLY A 119 -10.43 19.16 18.27
CA GLY A 119 -9.20 18.74 18.95
C GLY A 119 -8.31 19.91 19.36
N GLY A 120 -7.29 19.59 20.17
CA GLY A 120 -6.26 20.51 20.58
C GLY A 120 -6.78 21.85 21.14
N ASN A 121 -6.13 22.92 20.76
CA ASN A 121 -6.51 24.28 21.13
C ASN A 121 -7.27 25.04 20.04
N TRP A 122 -7.62 24.40 18.93
CA TRP A 122 -8.17 25.12 17.80
C TRP A 122 -9.60 25.64 18.06
N TYR A 123 -10.61 24.76 17.92
CA TYR A 123 -11.99 25.09 18.30
C TYR A 123 -12.46 24.14 19.41
N ALA A 124 -11.52 23.71 20.25
CA ALA A 124 -11.75 22.71 21.27
C ALA A 124 -12.89 23.11 22.21
N SER A 125 -13.94 22.37 22.16
CA SER A 125 -15.13 22.56 23.01
C SER A 125 -15.71 21.22 23.47
N GLY A 126 -15.08 20.10 23.08
CA GLY A 126 -15.67 18.79 23.25
C GLY A 126 -17.07 18.75 22.64
N ASP A 127 -18.01 18.08 23.28
CA ASP A 127 -19.41 18.03 22.85
C ASP A 127 -20.26 19.23 23.30
N ASN A 128 -19.62 20.35 23.66
CA ASN A 128 -20.31 21.56 24.16
C ASN A 128 -20.70 22.50 23.02
N ALA A 129 -21.85 22.25 22.41
CA ALA A 129 -22.40 23.07 21.34
C ALA A 129 -22.74 24.53 21.73
N LYS A 130 -22.66 24.89 23.00
CA LYS A 130 -22.93 26.27 23.49
C LYS A 130 -21.65 27.09 23.66
N ALA A 131 -20.49 26.47 23.52
CA ALA A 131 -19.21 27.15 23.66
C ALA A 131 -19.09 28.30 22.65
N LYS A 132 -18.48 29.41 23.07
CA LYS A 132 -18.25 30.57 22.18
C LYS A 132 -17.36 30.16 21.00
N ILE A 133 -16.32 29.36 21.26
CA ILE A 133 -15.37 28.90 20.25
C ILE A 133 -16.04 28.03 19.18
N PHE A 134 -17.03 27.23 19.55
CA PHE A 134 -17.80 26.46 18.58
C PHE A 134 -18.64 27.37 17.65
N LYS A 135 -19.14 28.50 18.16
CA LYS A 135 -19.81 29.46 17.28
C LYS A 135 -18.86 30.14 16.31
N THR A 136 -17.62 30.35 16.71
CA THR A 136 -16.57 30.82 15.80
C THR A 136 -16.33 29.77 14.70
N PHE A 137 -16.18 28.50 15.04
CA PHE A 137 -16.08 27.42 14.07
C PHE A 137 -17.23 27.42 13.06
N LEU A 138 -18.48 27.56 13.51
CA LEU A 138 -19.63 27.61 12.60
C LEU A 138 -19.56 28.79 11.61
N SER A 139 -19.04 29.93 12.04
CA SER A 139 -18.85 31.09 11.16
C SER A 139 -17.70 30.87 10.16
N ASP A 140 -16.63 30.23 10.61
CA ASP A 140 -15.49 29.95 9.77
C ASP A 140 -15.83 28.85 8.76
N TRP A 141 -16.60 27.83 9.16
CA TRP A 141 -17.17 26.83 8.25
C TRP A 141 -17.96 27.48 7.11
N ASP A 142 -18.88 28.40 7.44
CA ASP A 142 -19.67 29.09 6.42
C ASP A 142 -18.75 29.83 5.42
N SER A 143 -17.71 30.50 5.91
CA SER A 143 -16.77 31.26 5.08
C SER A 143 -15.94 30.37 4.15
N GLU A 144 -15.43 29.26 4.65
CA GLU A 144 -14.63 28.32 3.86
C GLU A 144 -15.50 27.58 2.82
N TYR A 145 -16.69 27.14 3.22
CA TYR A 145 -17.67 26.56 2.29
C TYR A 145 -17.99 27.52 1.14
N GLU A 146 -18.34 28.77 1.46
CA GLU A 146 -18.66 29.78 0.45
C GLU A 146 -17.48 30.09 -0.48
N LEU A 147 -16.25 30.11 0.06
CA LEU A 147 -15.03 30.32 -0.73
C LEU A 147 -14.81 29.18 -1.75
N ILE A 148 -14.92 27.93 -1.31
CA ILE A 148 -14.79 26.77 -2.20
C ILE A 148 -15.85 26.82 -3.30
N GLN A 149 -17.12 27.09 -2.97
CA GLN A 149 -18.19 27.19 -3.95
C GLN A 149 -17.99 28.35 -4.94
N LYS A 150 -17.45 29.48 -4.47
CA LYS A 150 -17.10 30.60 -5.32
C LYS A 150 -16.05 30.22 -6.38
N ILE A 151 -14.99 29.56 -5.94
CA ILE A 151 -13.91 29.15 -6.85
C ILE A 151 -14.44 28.11 -7.85
N TRP A 152 -15.18 27.13 -7.39
CA TRP A 152 -15.83 26.14 -8.26
C TRP A 152 -16.64 26.79 -9.37
N ASN A 153 -17.49 27.77 -9.01
CA ASN A 153 -18.31 28.47 -9.96
C ASN A 153 -17.52 29.29 -11.00
N GLN A 154 -16.33 29.78 -10.64
CA GLN A 154 -15.43 30.44 -11.56
C GLN A 154 -14.91 29.50 -12.66
N TYR A 155 -14.57 28.24 -12.31
CA TYR A 155 -14.19 27.23 -13.30
C TYR A 155 -15.39 26.73 -14.10
N LYS A 156 -16.51 26.46 -13.45
CA LYS A 156 -17.74 26.01 -14.11
C LYS A 156 -18.27 27.03 -15.10
N SER A 157 -18.19 28.34 -14.82
CA SER A 157 -18.62 29.40 -15.71
C SER A 157 -17.65 29.79 -16.82
N GLY A 158 -16.41 29.26 -16.73
CA GLY A 158 -15.34 29.65 -17.66
C GLY A 158 -14.67 30.98 -17.33
N GLU A 159 -14.92 31.57 -16.18
CA GLU A 159 -14.18 32.73 -15.68
C GLU A 159 -12.70 32.36 -15.42
N LYS A 160 -12.47 31.16 -14.90
CA LYS A 160 -11.16 30.52 -14.82
C LYS A 160 -11.11 29.31 -15.74
N VAL A 161 -9.94 29.02 -16.28
CA VAL A 161 -9.73 27.91 -17.21
C VAL A 161 -9.02 26.78 -16.50
N GLY A 162 -9.65 25.61 -16.44
CA GLY A 162 -9.06 24.35 -15.99
C GLY A 162 -8.82 23.39 -17.14
N LYS A 163 -8.10 22.31 -16.87
CA LYS A 163 -7.88 21.22 -17.83
C LYS A 163 -9.20 20.56 -18.25
N THR A 164 -10.09 20.39 -17.28
CA THR A 164 -11.46 19.91 -17.47
C THR A 164 -12.44 20.86 -16.77
N VAL A 165 -13.55 21.17 -17.42
CA VAL A 165 -14.59 22.01 -16.82
C VAL A 165 -15.46 21.18 -15.89
N PRO A 166 -15.68 21.61 -14.64
CA PRO A 166 -16.60 20.92 -13.72
C PRO A 166 -18.02 20.85 -14.28
N THR A 167 -18.67 19.70 -14.13
CA THR A 167 -20.04 19.48 -14.59
C THR A 167 -21.08 19.45 -13.47
N ALA A 168 -20.68 19.07 -12.26
CA ALA A 168 -21.55 19.08 -11.08
C ALA A 168 -22.03 20.49 -10.75
N ASP A 169 -23.19 20.58 -10.09
CA ASP A 169 -23.82 21.89 -9.82
C ASP A 169 -23.04 22.73 -8.80
N HIS A 170 -22.32 22.08 -7.91
CA HIS A 170 -21.50 22.70 -6.88
C HIS A 170 -20.30 21.83 -6.53
N ALA A 171 -19.28 22.40 -5.91
CA ALA A 171 -18.16 21.65 -5.37
C ALA A 171 -18.62 20.72 -4.25
N ARG A 172 -18.14 19.49 -4.26
CA ARG A 172 -18.40 18.54 -3.18
C ARG A 172 -17.56 18.93 -1.97
N VAL A 173 -18.21 19.20 -0.84
CA VAL A 173 -17.55 19.64 0.42
C VAL A 173 -17.91 18.68 1.54
N ALA A 174 -16.90 18.31 2.35
CA ALA A 174 -17.06 17.41 3.45
C ALA A 174 -16.71 18.07 4.80
N GLY A 175 -17.37 17.66 5.86
CA GLY A 175 -17.14 18.16 7.21
C GLY A 175 -18.22 17.69 8.20
N PRO A 176 -18.09 18.06 9.48
CA PRO A 176 -17.18 19.03 10.10
C PRO A 176 -15.73 18.56 10.29
N GLY A 177 -15.44 17.25 10.24
CA GLY A 177 -14.10 16.71 10.43
C GLY A 177 -13.70 16.50 11.90
N ASP A 178 -14.67 16.34 12.80
CA ASP A 178 -14.39 16.19 14.24
C ASP A 178 -13.58 14.92 14.56
N CYS A 179 -12.67 15.00 15.53
CA CYS A 179 -11.76 13.89 15.92
C CYS A 179 -12.47 12.66 16.54
N GLU A 180 -13.73 12.80 16.88
CA GLU A 180 -14.63 11.69 17.26
C GLU A 180 -16.08 12.11 17.07
N TYR A 181 -17.00 11.16 17.11
CA TYR A 181 -18.42 11.46 17.05
C TYR A 181 -18.91 12.29 18.24
N ARG A 182 -19.34 13.53 18.00
CA ARG A 182 -19.81 14.51 18.99
C ARG A 182 -21.29 14.80 18.82
N GLN A 183 -22.18 14.10 19.53
CA GLN A 183 -23.62 14.15 19.28
C GLN A 183 -24.25 15.57 19.35
N ASN A 184 -23.93 16.36 20.38
CA ASN A 184 -24.52 17.71 20.53
C ASN A 184 -23.91 18.70 19.54
N ARG A 185 -22.60 18.58 19.29
CA ARG A 185 -21.88 19.39 18.35
C ARG A 185 -22.36 19.11 16.92
N SER A 186 -22.47 17.84 16.53
CA SER A 186 -23.00 17.42 15.23
C SER A 186 -24.44 17.90 15.01
N ASN A 187 -25.31 17.80 16.04
CA ASN A 187 -26.68 18.33 15.95
C ASN A 187 -26.71 19.83 15.73
N ALA A 188 -25.89 20.58 16.43
CA ALA A 188 -25.85 22.05 16.28
C ALA A 188 -25.21 22.47 14.94
N PHE A 189 -24.19 21.77 14.49
CA PHE A 189 -23.58 21.97 13.16
C PHE A 189 -24.61 21.76 12.06
N LEU A 190 -25.30 20.63 12.03
CA LEU A 190 -26.32 20.31 11.02
C LEU A 190 -27.45 21.34 11.00
N ALA A 191 -27.93 21.75 12.17
CA ALA A 191 -28.98 22.77 12.26
C ALA A 191 -28.51 24.13 11.74
N HIS A 192 -27.29 24.54 12.05
CA HIS A 192 -26.68 25.78 11.58
C HIS A 192 -26.46 25.75 10.07
N ALA A 193 -25.74 24.76 9.59
CA ALA A 193 -25.37 24.63 8.17
C ALA A 193 -26.63 24.58 7.28
N LYS A 194 -27.66 23.84 7.72
CA LYS A 194 -28.97 23.87 7.01
C LYS A 194 -29.57 25.28 6.95
N SER A 195 -29.54 26.02 8.08
CA SER A 195 -30.11 27.37 8.13
C SER A 195 -29.37 28.39 7.29
N LYS A 196 -28.09 28.13 7.02
CA LYS A 196 -27.18 28.96 6.23
C LYS A 196 -27.08 28.56 4.77
N GLY A 197 -27.51 27.37 4.43
CA GLY A 197 -27.30 26.79 3.09
C GLY A 197 -25.89 26.30 2.87
N THR A 198 -25.15 25.97 3.93
CA THR A 198 -23.78 25.47 3.92
C THR A 198 -23.68 24.03 4.39
N LEU A 199 -24.74 23.23 4.16
CA LEU A 199 -24.70 21.80 4.47
C LEU A 199 -23.58 21.13 3.67
N PRO A 200 -22.74 20.29 4.31
CA PRO A 200 -21.79 19.47 3.56
C PRO A 200 -22.53 18.43 2.70
N ASP A 201 -21.88 17.95 1.65
CA ASP A 201 -22.31 16.78 0.89
C ASP A 201 -21.99 15.48 1.60
N VAL A 202 -20.87 15.50 2.33
CA VAL A 202 -20.35 14.36 3.09
C VAL A 202 -20.16 14.76 4.55
N PHE A 203 -20.77 14.01 5.46
CA PHE A 203 -20.55 14.23 6.89
C PHE A 203 -19.35 13.42 7.38
N VAL A 204 -18.44 14.05 8.12
CA VAL A 204 -17.13 13.49 8.47
C VAL A 204 -16.91 13.51 9.98
N TRP A 205 -16.41 12.40 10.52
CA TRP A 205 -15.79 12.30 11.84
C TRP A 205 -14.78 11.14 11.85
N HIS A 206 -13.94 11.06 12.90
CA HIS A 206 -12.95 10.00 13.07
C HIS A 206 -13.39 8.91 14.04
N GLU A 207 -12.86 7.71 13.84
CA GLU A 207 -13.11 6.53 14.70
C GLU A 207 -11.77 5.86 15.06
N LEU A 208 -10.95 6.58 15.83
CA LEU A 208 -9.57 6.21 16.18
C LEU A 208 -9.39 5.54 17.53
N GLY A 209 -10.41 5.53 18.39
CA GLY A 209 -10.27 5.02 19.76
C GLY A 209 -10.39 3.50 19.86
N LYS A 210 -9.83 2.92 20.93
CA LYS A 210 -9.93 1.49 21.29
C LYS A 210 -11.31 0.86 21.10
N GLY A 211 -12.34 1.66 21.35
CA GLY A 211 -13.73 1.24 21.29
C GLY A 211 -14.40 1.48 19.96
N SER A 212 -13.71 2.11 19.01
CA SER A 212 -14.35 2.61 17.80
C SER A 212 -14.93 1.50 16.94
N LEU A 213 -14.22 0.39 16.77
CA LEU A 213 -14.76 -0.78 16.06
C LEU A 213 -16.10 -1.26 16.64
N SER A 214 -16.27 -1.22 17.95
CA SER A 214 -17.52 -1.60 18.63
C SER A 214 -18.58 -0.49 18.70
N SER A 215 -18.17 0.78 18.58
CA SER A 215 -19.02 1.96 18.78
C SER A 215 -19.56 2.52 17.47
N PHE A 216 -18.89 2.29 16.35
CA PHE A 216 -19.17 2.91 15.06
C PHE A 216 -20.67 2.84 14.69
N ARG A 217 -21.29 1.65 14.75
CA ARG A 217 -22.71 1.52 14.38
C ARG A 217 -23.63 2.36 15.27
N THR A 218 -23.33 2.43 16.57
CA THR A 218 -24.09 3.27 17.50
C THR A 218 -23.92 4.75 17.15
N HIS A 219 -22.70 5.18 16.77
CA HIS A 219 -22.45 6.55 16.34
C HIS A 219 -23.19 6.85 15.04
N TYR A 220 -23.12 5.96 14.08
CA TYR A 220 -23.80 6.09 12.79
C TYR A 220 -25.34 6.17 12.97
N GLU A 221 -25.93 5.29 13.75
CA GLU A 221 -27.38 5.33 14.02
C GLU A 221 -27.82 6.63 14.70
N LYS A 222 -27.02 7.10 15.68
CA LYS A 222 -27.27 8.39 16.32
C LYS A 222 -27.16 9.55 15.33
N TYR A 223 -26.15 9.52 14.46
CA TYR A 223 -25.97 10.52 13.41
C TYR A 223 -27.20 10.54 12.46
N ARG A 224 -27.63 9.40 11.92
CA ARG A 224 -28.81 9.29 11.07
C ARG A 224 -30.08 9.82 11.77
N ALA A 225 -30.20 9.62 13.10
CA ALA A 225 -31.29 10.19 13.88
C ALA A 225 -31.21 11.73 13.95
N LEU A 226 -30.00 12.32 13.94
CA LEU A 226 -29.83 13.77 13.91
C LEU A 226 -30.25 14.38 12.56
N GLU A 227 -29.92 13.75 11.45
CA GLU A 227 -30.39 14.18 10.12
C GLU A 227 -31.93 14.22 10.09
N LYS A 228 -32.56 13.13 10.51
CA LYS A 228 -34.03 13.03 10.56
C LYS A 228 -34.63 14.12 11.48
N LYS A 229 -34.03 14.34 12.65
CA LYS A 229 -34.46 15.36 13.61
C LYS A 229 -34.39 16.77 13.01
N ASN A 230 -33.38 17.05 12.21
CA ASN A 230 -33.18 18.35 11.57
C ASN A 230 -33.89 18.44 10.21
N GLY A 231 -34.59 17.40 9.78
CA GLY A 231 -35.28 17.33 8.48
C GLY A 231 -34.30 17.43 7.30
N ILE A 232 -33.14 16.81 7.43
CA ILE A 232 -32.10 16.72 6.41
C ILE A 232 -32.26 15.37 5.73
N SER A 233 -32.19 15.34 4.41
CA SER A 233 -32.05 14.07 3.67
C SER A 233 -30.72 13.41 4.01
N PRO A 234 -30.64 12.07 3.98
CA PRO A 234 -29.38 11.40 4.30
C PRO A 234 -28.22 11.95 3.44
N LEU A 235 -27.19 12.46 4.10
CA LEU A 235 -25.92 12.87 3.49
C LEU A 235 -25.03 11.64 3.34
N ASP A 236 -24.07 11.71 2.44
CA ASP A 236 -22.99 10.73 2.46
C ASP A 236 -22.20 10.84 3.77
N VAL A 237 -21.53 9.76 4.14
CA VAL A 237 -20.68 9.72 5.34
C VAL A 237 -19.31 9.20 4.95
N ASN A 238 -18.28 9.89 5.43
CA ASN A 238 -16.90 9.43 5.33
C ASN A 238 -16.25 9.41 6.72
N ILE A 239 -15.70 8.28 7.11
CA ILE A 239 -14.85 8.13 8.28
C ILE A 239 -13.41 8.29 7.79
N THR A 240 -12.95 9.52 7.78
CA THR A 240 -11.69 9.89 7.13
C THR A 240 -10.45 9.47 7.90
N GLU A 241 -10.59 9.03 9.13
CA GLU A 241 -9.56 8.32 9.89
C GLU A 241 -10.22 7.25 10.75
N HIS A 242 -9.90 5.99 10.53
CA HIS A 242 -10.38 4.90 11.35
C HIS A 242 -9.30 3.89 11.68
N GLY A 243 -9.54 3.12 12.73
CA GLY A 243 -8.68 2.05 13.18
C GLY A 243 -7.73 2.46 14.30
N GLU A 244 -6.98 1.51 14.73
CA GLU A 244 -5.88 1.61 15.69
C GLU A 244 -4.65 0.92 15.10
N LEU A 245 -3.48 1.06 15.70
CA LEU A 245 -2.29 0.31 15.27
C LEU A 245 -2.52 -1.20 15.17
N ARG A 246 -3.37 -1.74 16.04
CA ARG A 246 -3.76 -3.16 16.01
C ARG A 246 -4.56 -3.56 14.76
N ASP A 247 -5.17 -2.61 14.08
CA ASP A 247 -6.00 -2.85 12.92
C ASP A 247 -5.19 -2.71 11.63
N MET A 248 -4.07 -1.96 11.69
CA MET A 248 -3.24 -1.66 10.54
C MET A 248 -2.60 -2.92 9.99
N SER A 249 -2.80 -3.17 8.70
CA SER A 249 -2.28 -4.33 7.97
C SER A 249 -2.76 -5.70 8.47
N VAL A 250 -3.63 -5.74 9.45
CA VAL A 250 -4.20 -7.00 9.98
C VAL A 250 -5.44 -7.36 9.20
N PRO A 251 -5.39 -8.34 8.27
CA PRO A 251 -6.51 -8.63 7.38
C PRO A 251 -7.80 -8.98 8.12
N GLY A 252 -7.69 -9.74 9.21
CA GLY A 252 -8.82 -10.12 10.05
C GLY A 252 -9.46 -8.96 10.81
N GLN A 253 -8.76 -7.83 11.00
CA GLN A 253 -9.33 -6.60 11.55
C GLN A 253 -9.90 -5.72 10.43
N LEU A 254 -9.16 -5.58 9.33
CA LEU A 254 -9.61 -4.78 8.18
C LEU A 254 -10.96 -5.26 7.64
N ILE A 255 -11.17 -6.58 7.54
CA ILE A 255 -12.47 -7.12 7.08
C ILE A 255 -13.62 -6.75 8.02
N GLN A 256 -13.38 -6.58 9.31
CA GLN A 256 -14.41 -6.16 10.26
C GLN A 256 -14.85 -4.72 9.99
N TRP A 257 -13.90 -3.80 9.81
CA TRP A 257 -14.17 -2.42 9.44
C TRP A 257 -14.88 -2.35 8.08
N GLN A 258 -14.34 -3.00 7.06
CA GLN A 258 -14.88 -2.99 5.71
C GLN A 258 -16.31 -3.55 5.66
N SER A 259 -16.61 -4.60 6.42
CA SER A 259 -17.95 -5.17 6.45
C SER A 259 -18.99 -4.22 7.06
N MET A 260 -18.59 -3.45 8.09
CA MET A 260 -19.47 -2.44 8.68
C MET A 260 -19.70 -1.27 7.75
N PHE A 261 -18.63 -0.73 7.15
CA PHE A 261 -18.74 0.39 6.22
C PHE A 261 -19.55 0.01 4.97
N GLU A 262 -19.30 -1.18 4.42
CA GLU A 262 -20.04 -1.67 3.25
C GLU A 262 -21.53 -1.86 3.55
N SER A 263 -21.88 -2.35 4.73
CA SER A 263 -23.29 -2.56 5.09
C SER A 263 -24.08 -1.26 5.22
N GLU A 264 -23.42 -0.18 5.64
CA GLU A 264 -24.01 1.16 5.79
C GLU A 264 -23.74 2.08 4.59
N LYS A 265 -22.94 1.62 3.61
CA LYS A 265 -22.50 2.42 2.46
C LYS A 265 -21.76 3.69 2.87
N VAL A 266 -20.86 3.54 3.82
CA VAL A 266 -20.01 4.59 4.35
C VAL A 266 -18.66 4.54 3.65
N GLN A 267 -18.16 5.68 3.24
CA GLN A 267 -16.76 5.83 2.80
C GLN A 267 -15.85 5.84 4.04
N ALA A 268 -14.63 5.36 3.88
CA ALA A 268 -13.69 5.37 4.98
C ALA A 268 -12.24 5.31 4.51
N GLU A 269 -11.36 5.89 5.31
CA GLU A 269 -9.92 5.88 5.13
C GLU A 269 -9.26 5.36 6.40
N THR A 270 -8.23 4.53 6.26
CA THR A 270 -7.43 4.10 7.41
C THR A 270 -6.63 5.28 7.94
N ALA A 271 -6.48 5.33 9.26
CA ALA A 271 -5.55 6.28 9.85
C ALA A 271 -4.13 6.06 9.30
N TYR A 272 -3.43 7.16 9.02
CA TYR A 272 -2.14 7.17 8.34
C TYR A 272 -0.95 7.09 9.31
N TRP A 273 -1.06 6.38 10.39
CA TRP A 273 0.03 6.26 11.37
C TRP A 273 1.12 5.32 10.87
N ASN A 274 1.65 5.73 9.78
CA ASN A 274 2.59 4.94 9.08
C ASN A 274 4.01 5.26 9.59
N TYR A 275 4.73 4.25 9.93
CA TYR A 275 6.10 4.36 10.38
C TYR A 275 7.10 4.24 9.25
N ALA A 276 6.63 3.86 8.08
CA ALA A 276 7.49 3.37 7.03
C ALA A 276 7.27 4.04 5.67
N GLY A 277 6.42 5.04 5.56
CA GLY A 277 6.02 5.56 4.27
C GLY A 277 5.28 4.54 3.41
N ASN A 278 4.50 3.68 4.02
CA ASN A 278 3.89 2.51 3.38
C ASN A 278 2.37 2.59 3.25
N LEU A 279 1.82 3.76 3.05
CA LEU A 279 0.37 3.98 2.88
C LEU A 279 -0.44 3.39 4.05
N SER A 280 -0.29 3.95 5.23
CA SER A 280 -0.98 3.50 6.45
C SER A 280 -0.75 2.02 6.75
N ASP A 281 0.48 1.57 6.59
CA ASP A 281 0.89 0.18 6.78
C ASP A 281 0.18 -0.85 5.86
N ASN A 282 -0.41 -0.40 4.76
CA ASN A 282 -1.05 -1.27 3.78
C ASN A 282 -0.11 -1.77 2.68
N MET A 283 1.13 -1.32 2.71
CA MET A 283 2.20 -1.83 1.86
C MET A 283 3.44 -2.06 2.70
N ALA A 284 4.19 -3.09 2.39
CA ALA A 284 5.50 -3.33 3.00
C ALA A 284 6.58 -2.46 2.33
N LYS A 285 7.80 -2.91 2.35
CA LYS A 285 8.99 -2.23 1.81
C LYS A 285 8.81 -1.84 0.34
N ALA A 286 9.25 -0.66 -0.02
CA ALA A 286 9.27 -0.18 -1.40
C ALA A 286 8.02 -0.60 -2.22
N ASN A 287 8.12 -1.53 -3.14
CA ASN A 287 7.01 -2.01 -3.95
C ASN A 287 6.33 -3.29 -3.40
N SER A 288 6.76 -3.79 -2.24
CA SER A 288 6.24 -5.04 -1.66
C SER A 288 4.90 -4.83 -0.98
N ALA A 289 4.01 -5.80 -1.14
CA ALA A 289 2.73 -5.83 -0.45
C ALA A 289 2.87 -6.50 0.91
N ASN A 290 2.17 -5.97 1.91
CA ASN A 290 1.85 -6.69 3.13
C ASN A 290 0.44 -7.32 3.02
N ALA A 291 -0.02 -7.98 4.07
CA ALA A 291 -1.33 -8.62 4.06
C ALA A 291 -2.51 -7.62 3.98
N GLY A 292 -2.34 -6.41 4.49
CA GLY A 292 -3.34 -5.34 4.36
C GLY A 292 -3.57 -4.94 2.91
N TRP A 293 -2.49 -4.84 2.12
CA TRP A 293 -2.60 -4.55 0.69
C TRP A 293 -3.44 -5.59 -0.05
N TRP A 294 -3.23 -6.89 0.22
CA TRP A 294 -4.03 -7.95 -0.39
C TRP A 294 -5.51 -7.88 0.02
N GLN A 295 -5.80 -7.51 1.28
CA GLN A 295 -7.17 -7.33 1.74
C GLN A 295 -7.87 -6.17 1.01
N PHE A 296 -7.20 -5.03 0.84
CA PHE A 296 -7.75 -3.90 0.07
C PHE A 296 -7.89 -4.24 -1.41
N LYS A 297 -6.93 -5.00 -1.97
CA LYS A 297 -7.03 -5.49 -3.36
C LYS A 297 -8.27 -6.36 -3.55
N TRP A 298 -8.52 -7.32 -2.68
CA TRP A 298 -9.70 -8.17 -2.75
C TRP A 298 -11.00 -7.38 -2.58
N TYR A 299 -11.01 -6.42 -1.67
CA TYR A 299 -12.16 -5.55 -1.48
C TYR A 299 -12.40 -4.69 -2.72
N GLY A 300 -11.35 -4.09 -3.29
CA GLY A 300 -11.43 -3.33 -4.53
C GLY A 300 -11.90 -4.15 -5.75
N ASP A 301 -11.61 -5.46 -5.78
CA ASP A 301 -12.08 -6.36 -6.85
C ASP A 301 -13.60 -6.58 -6.82
N LEU A 302 -14.29 -6.23 -5.73
CA LEU A 302 -15.74 -6.27 -5.66
C LEU A 302 -16.42 -5.06 -6.33
N ARG A 303 -15.66 -4.06 -6.78
CA ARG A 303 -16.22 -2.91 -7.47
C ARG A 303 -17.04 -3.33 -8.68
N GLY A 304 -18.20 -2.66 -8.87
CA GLY A 304 -19.12 -2.96 -9.97
C GLY A 304 -19.95 -4.23 -9.78
N THR A 305 -19.74 -4.96 -8.69
CA THR A 305 -20.58 -6.11 -8.32
C THR A 305 -21.75 -5.66 -7.43
N ARG A 306 -22.58 -6.59 -7.06
CA ARG A 306 -23.72 -6.33 -6.19
C ARG A 306 -23.54 -7.05 -4.85
N THR A 307 -23.53 -6.31 -3.75
CA THR A 307 -23.53 -6.91 -2.41
C THR A 307 -24.81 -7.71 -2.17
N VAL A 308 -24.67 -8.80 -1.44
CA VAL A 308 -25.77 -9.65 -1.00
C VAL A 308 -25.80 -9.70 0.52
N LYS A 309 -26.98 -10.00 1.06
CA LYS A 309 -27.18 -10.04 2.50
C LYS A 309 -26.31 -11.13 3.13
N VAL A 310 -25.55 -10.72 4.13
CA VAL A 310 -24.86 -11.63 5.05
C VAL A 310 -25.64 -11.70 6.36
N SER A 311 -25.75 -12.89 6.95
CA SER A 311 -26.32 -13.08 8.29
C SER A 311 -25.40 -13.98 9.11
N SER A 312 -25.16 -13.59 10.35
CA SER A 312 -24.33 -14.32 11.32
C SER A 312 -24.68 -13.83 12.72
N ASP A 313 -24.53 -14.69 13.71
CA ASP A 313 -24.64 -14.30 15.12
C ASP A 313 -23.52 -13.35 15.58
N TYR A 314 -22.48 -13.19 14.76
CA TYR A 314 -21.31 -12.36 15.02
C TYR A 314 -21.36 -10.98 14.38
N LEU A 315 -22.28 -10.75 13.46
CA LEU A 315 -22.39 -9.44 12.82
C LEU A 315 -22.56 -8.34 13.87
N ASN A 316 -21.88 -7.22 13.65
CA ASN A 316 -21.91 -6.05 14.53
C ASN A 316 -21.25 -6.24 15.89
N LYS A 317 -20.45 -7.26 16.06
CA LYS A 317 -19.63 -7.46 17.26
C LYS A 317 -18.18 -7.26 16.89
N ALA A 318 -17.49 -6.42 17.65
CA ALA A 318 -16.07 -6.22 17.47
C ALA A 318 -15.29 -7.51 17.80
N ASP A 319 -14.12 -7.64 17.21
CA ASP A 319 -13.23 -8.79 17.39
C ASP A 319 -13.94 -10.12 17.15
N SER A 320 -14.71 -10.19 16.09
CA SER A 320 -15.52 -11.36 15.75
C SER A 320 -15.52 -11.63 14.25
N LEU A 321 -15.99 -12.80 13.87
CA LEU A 321 -16.14 -13.21 12.49
C LEU A 321 -17.08 -12.25 11.75
N GLN A 322 -16.58 -11.64 10.69
CA GLN A 322 -17.32 -10.73 9.80
C GLN A 322 -17.17 -11.19 8.36
N ALA A 323 -18.09 -10.75 7.51
CA ALA A 323 -18.01 -11.05 6.09
C ALA A 323 -18.67 -9.98 5.21
N ILE A 324 -18.15 -9.86 3.99
CA ILE A 324 -18.78 -9.17 2.86
C ILE A 324 -19.05 -10.21 1.79
N ALA A 325 -20.26 -10.24 1.26
CA ALA A 325 -20.58 -11.11 0.14
C ALA A 325 -21.09 -10.29 -1.04
N ALA A 326 -20.66 -10.65 -2.23
CA ALA A 326 -21.02 -9.98 -3.46
C ALA A 326 -21.23 -10.97 -4.61
N ILE A 327 -22.07 -10.58 -5.55
CA ILE A 327 -22.30 -11.31 -6.77
C ILE A 327 -21.97 -10.46 -7.99
N ASP A 328 -21.08 -10.95 -8.81
CA ASP A 328 -20.82 -10.45 -10.15
C ASP A 328 -21.75 -11.19 -11.12
N GLN A 329 -22.79 -10.49 -11.55
CA GLN A 329 -23.79 -11.09 -12.42
C GLN A 329 -23.27 -11.32 -13.84
N THR A 330 -22.42 -10.44 -14.31
CA THR A 330 -21.82 -10.51 -15.64
C THR A 330 -20.86 -11.69 -15.74
N ASN A 331 -19.98 -11.80 -14.75
CA ASN A 331 -18.94 -12.81 -14.72
C ASN A 331 -19.34 -14.12 -14.05
N ARG A 332 -20.63 -14.26 -13.66
CA ARG A 332 -21.16 -15.46 -12.99
C ARG A 332 -20.29 -15.92 -11.82
N LYS A 333 -19.91 -14.95 -10.98
CA LYS A 333 -18.98 -15.15 -9.86
C LYS A 333 -19.63 -14.66 -8.57
N ALA A 334 -19.66 -15.49 -7.52
CA ALA A 334 -20.01 -15.06 -6.18
C ALA A 334 -18.73 -15.06 -5.33
N THR A 335 -18.53 -13.99 -4.58
CA THR A 335 -17.34 -13.82 -3.75
C THR A 335 -17.77 -13.52 -2.32
N VAL A 336 -17.12 -14.19 -1.36
CA VAL A 336 -17.25 -13.88 0.06
C VAL A 336 -15.86 -13.57 0.60
N LEU A 337 -15.67 -12.37 1.14
CA LEU A 337 -14.53 -12.01 1.96
C LEU A 337 -14.92 -12.20 3.41
N TYR A 338 -14.15 -12.92 4.20
CA TYR A 338 -14.44 -13.14 5.61
C TYR A 338 -13.18 -13.30 6.44
N GLY A 339 -13.30 -13.05 7.75
CA GLY A 339 -12.21 -13.13 8.70
C GLY A 339 -12.57 -12.52 10.05
N GLY A 340 -11.58 -12.32 10.91
CA GLY A 340 -11.80 -11.83 12.26
C GLY A 340 -12.47 -12.87 13.14
N ALA A 341 -12.21 -14.14 12.87
CA ALA A 341 -12.74 -15.23 13.69
C ALA A 341 -12.24 -15.08 15.11
N ASN A 342 -13.19 -14.99 16.04
CA ASN A 342 -12.94 -14.85 17.45
C ASN A 342 -13.96 -15.68 18.23
N ASP A 343 -13.63 -16.02 19.45
CA ASP A 343 -14.51 -16.72 20.36
C ASP A 343 -15.61 -15.84 20.96
N ASN A 344 -15.65 -14.56 20.62
CA ASN A 344 -16.56 -13.56 21.22
C ASN A 344 -16.45 -13.45 22.74
N ASN A 345 -15.39 -13.85 23.28
CA ASN A 345 -15.22 -13.82 24.70
C ASN A 345 -14.77 -12.42 25.11
N SER A 346 -15.53 -11.74 25.94
CA SER A 346 -15.11 -10.49 26.58
C SER A 346 -13.82 -10.66 27.37
N ASP A 347 -13.49 -11.90 27.72
CA ASP A 347 -12.24 -12.28 28.35
C ASP A 347 -11.25 -12.75 27.27
N GLN A 348 -10.86 -11.83 26.42
CA GLN A 348 -9.96 -12.09 25.30
C GLN A 348 -8.58 -12.58 25.73
N VAL A 349 -8.22 -12.40 26.99
CA VAL A 349 -7.01 -13.00 27.57
C VAL A 349 -7.07 -14.53 27.50
N LYS A 350 -8.27 -15.08 27.49
CA LYS A 350 -8.48 -16.53 27.37
C LYS A 350 -8.72 -16.95 25.93
N ASN A 351 -8.83 -16.01 25.03
CA ASN A 351 -8.86 -16.37 23.62
C ASN A 351 -7.52 -17.00 23.28
N THR A 352 -7.59 -18.26 22.96
CA THR A 352 -6.39 -19.05 22.68
C THR A 352 -5.75 -18.69 21.35
N GLY A 353 -6.37 -17.81 20.56
CA GLY A 353 -5.96 -17.57 19.20
C GLY A 353 -6.11 -18.80 18.30
N ALA A 354 -6.70 -19.86 18.83
CA ALA A 354 -6.87 -21.09 18.08
C ALA A 354 -7.72 -20.86 16.84
N ASN A 355 -7.29 -21.44 15.75
CA ASN A 355 -8.05 -21.46 14.52
C ASN A 355 -9.35 -22.23 14.72
N ILE A 356 -10.40 -21.73 14.09
CA ILE A 356 -11.74 -22.33 14.18
C ILE A 356 -12.25 -22.75 12.81
N PRO A 357 -13.08 -23.81 12.72
CA PRO A 357 -13.79 -24.10 11.49
C PRO A 357 -14.87 -23.04 11.24
N VAL A 358 -14.97 -22.57 9.99
CA VAL A 358 -15.99 -21.62 9.55
C VAL A 358 -16.72 -22.21 8.36
N THR A 359 -18.05 -22.31 8.45
CA THR A 359 -18.91 -22.71 7.33
C THR A 359 -19.61 -21.49 6.76
N VAL A 360 -19.46 -21.27 5.46
CA VAL A 360 -20.23 -20.30 4.69
C VAL A 360 -21.38 -21.05 4.03
N HIS A 361 -22.59 -20.71 4.43
CA HIS A 361 -23.83 -21.24 3.83
C HIS A 361 -24.37 -20.27 2.79
N PHE A 362 -24.46 -20.72 1.56
CA PHE A 362 -25.12 -19.97 0.48
C PHE A 362 -26.57 -20.43 0.34
N SER A 363 -27.46 -19.48 0.12
CA SER A 363 -28.86 -19.74 -0.24
C SER A 363 -29.27 -18.86 -1.42
N GLY A 364 -30.05 -19.43 -2.34
CA GLY A 364 -30.52 -18.72 -3.51
C GLY A 364 -29.49 -18.60 -4.65
N LEU A 365 -28.53 -19.53 -4.71
CA LEU A 365 -27.65 -19.64 -5.89
C LEU A 365 -28.49 -20.05 -7.11
N SER A 366 -28.45 -19.18 -8.15
CA SER A 366 -29.27 -19.38 -9.34
C SER A 366 -28.66 -20.44 -10.26
N THR A 367 -29.36 -21.57 -10.42
CA THR A 367 -28.97 -22.62 -11.37
C THR A 367 -29.00 -22.14 -12.84
N GLU A 368 -29.88 -21.18 -13.16
CA GLU A 368 -29.88 -20.55 -14.48
C GLU A 368 -28.54 -19.83 -14.76
N ARG A 369 -27.95 -19.26 -13.73
CA ARG A 369 -26.71 -18.47 -13.87
C ARG A 369 -25.44 -19.30 -13.71
N PHE A 370 -25.39 -20.13 -12.68
CA PHE A 370 -24.20 -20.92 -12.34
C PHE A 370 -24.20 -22.32 -12.95
N GLY A 371 -25.30 -22.81 -13.49
CA GLY A 371 -25.49 -24.22 -13.80
C GLY A 371 -25.92 -24.99 -12.56
N THR A 372 -26.03 -26.31 -12.68
CA THR A 372 -26.38 -27.19 -11.55
C THR A 372 -25.20 -27.58 -10.67
N SER A 373 -23.98 -27.29 -11.10
CA SER A 373 -22.77 -27.59 -10.36
C SER A 373 -21.78 -26.42 -10.42
N VAL A 374 -21.06 -26.23 -9.33
CA VAL A 374 -20.12 -25.11 -9.16
C VAL A 374 -18.77 -25.58 -8.66
N ASP A 375 -17.77 -24.75 -8.93
CA ASP A 375 -16.44 -24.86 -8.34
C ASP A 375 -16.27 -23.79 -7.26
N VAL A 376 -15.57 -24.17 -6.19
CA VAL A 376 -15.23 -23.26 -5.09
C VAL A 376 -13.74 -23.26 -4.85
N GLU A 377 -13.19 -22.08 -4.64
CA GLU A 377 -11.82 -21.86 -4.22
C GLU A 377 -11.78 -20.91 -3.03
N VAL A 378 -11.08 -21.30 -1.98
CA VAL A 378 -10.86 -20.46 -0.79
C VAL A 378 -9.39 -20.14 -0.69
N ARG A 379 -9.06 -18.85 -0.64
CA ARG A 379 -7.69 -18.34 -0.45
C ARG A 379 -7.53 -17.72 0.92
N GLU A 380 -6.38 -17.93 1.50
CA GLU A 380 -5.96 -17.33 2.76
C GLU A 380 -4.97 -16.20 2.51
N ASN A 381 -5.21 -15.07 3.12
CA ASN A 381 -4.29 -13.95 3.23
C ASN A 381 -3.78 -13.86 4.67
N ALA A 382 -2.67 -14.51 4.94
CA ALA A 382 -2.07 -14.59 6.27
C ALA A 382 -1.48 -13.24 6.69
N PHE A 383 -1.61 -12.89 7.96
CA PHE A 383 -0.96 -11.70 8.51
C PHE A 383 0.55 -11.87 8.54
N THR A 384 1.28 -10.88 8.04
CA THR A 384 2.75 -10.89 7.96
C THR A 384 3.41 -9.72 8.69
N GLY A 385 2.65 -9.00 9.51
CA GLY A 385 3.11 -7.76 10.15
C GLY A 385 2.91 -6.52 9.26
N PRO A 386 2.94 -5.32 9.84
CA PRO A 386 2.77 -4.08 9.08
C PRO A 386 3.85 -3.88 8.02
N ASP A 387 5.07 -4.32 8.30
CA ASP A 387 6.22 -4.18 7.41
C ASP A 387 6.72 -5.51 6.83
N GLY A 388 5.94 -6.56 6.98
CA GLY A 388 6.24 -7.88 6.45
C GLY A 388 5.72 -8.08 5.04
N VAL A 389 6.54 -8.72 4.21
CA VAL A 389 6.17 -9.05 2.84
C VAL A 389 5.14 -10.18 2.84
N ALA A 390 4.01 -9.96 2.19
CA ALA A 390 3.01 -10.97 1.91
C ALA A 390 3.07 -11.35 0.42
N ALA A 391 3.46 -12.58 0.14
CA ALA A 391 3.39 -13.14 -1.20
C ALA A 391 1.93 -13.37 -1.63
N THR A 392 1.73 -13.86 -2.84
CA THR A 392 0.40 -14.18 -3.37
C THR A 392 -0.38 -15.09 -2.38
N PRO A 393 -1.61 -14.72 -1.98
CA PRO A 393 -2.42 -15.52 -1.07
C PRO A 393 -2.61 -16.96 -1.55
N ARG A 394 -2.50 -17.90 -0.62
CA ARG A 394 -2.55 -19.35 -0.92
C ARG A 394 -3.96 -19.90 -0.98
N VAL A 395 -4.19 -20.91 -1.81
CA VAL A 395 -5.43 -21.67 -1.87
C VAL A 395 -5.42 -22.73 -0.77
N VAL A 396 -6.34 -22.62 0.19
CA VAL A 396 -6.40 -23.49 1.39
C VAL A 396 -7.56 -24.48 1.34
N ASN A 397 -8.54 -24.27 0.46
CA ASN A 397 -9.66 -25.18 0.29
C ASN A 397 -10.23 -25.09 -1.13
N VAL A 398 -10.64 -26.24 -1.66
CA VAL A 398 -11.30 -26.31 -2.97
C VAL A 398 -12.44 -27.31 -2.92
N VAL A 399 -13.52 -27.01 -3.65
CA VAL A 399 -14.62 -27.93 -3.92
C VAL A 399 -14.90 -27.90 -5.42
N SER A 400 -14.79 -29.03 -6.10
CA SER A 400 -15.05 -29.11 -7.52
C SER A 400 -16.37 -29.81 -7.79
N GLY A 401 -17.21 -29.23 -8.66
CA GLY A 401 -18.46 -29.80 -9.12
C GLY A 401 -19.52 -29.96 -8.03
N ALA A 402 -19.56 -29.07 -7.02
CA ALA A 402 -20.57 -29.10 -5.98
C ALA A 402 -21.97 -28.91 -6.56
N ASP A 403 -22.90 -29.79 -6.21
CA ASP A 403 -24.29 -29.71 -6.64
C ASP A 403 -25.02 -28.55 -5.95
N ILE A 404 -25.61 -27.67 -6.76
CA ILE A 404 -26.44 -26.55 -6.29
C ILE A 404 -27.85 -26.60 -6.90
N SER A 405 -28.32 -27.79 -7.28
CA SER A 405 -29.65 -27.97 -7.91
C SER A 405 -30.83 -27.46 -7.04
N ASP A 406 -30.66 -27.43 -5.73
CA ASP A 406 -31.62 -26.85 -4.76
C ASP A 406 -31.35 -25.36 -4.43
N GLY A 407 -30.31 -24.76 -5.04
CA GLY A 407 -29.90 -23.36 -4.82
C GLY A 407 -29.12 -23.14 -3.54
N THR A 408 -28.62 -24.19 -2.88
CA THR A 408 -27.83 -24.10 -1.64
C THR A 408 -26.42 -24.65 -1.83
N LEU A 409 -25.49 -24.17 -0.99
CA LEU A 409 -24.12 -24.66 -0.94
C LEU A 409 -23.51 -24.38 0.43
N ASP A 410 -22.90 -25.40 1.03
CA ASP A 410 -22.10 -25.26 2.25
C ASP A 410 -20.61 -25.43 1.94
N VAL A 411 -19.82 -24.47 2.38
CA VAL A 411 -18.36 -24.52 2.24
C VAL A 411 -17.73 -24.34 3.60
N THR A 412 -17.00 -25.35 4.08
CA THR A 412 -16.33 -25.32 5.37
C THR A 412 -14.83 -25.16 5.18
N THR A 413 -14.26 -24.09 5.73
CA THR A 413 -12.81 -23.90 5.91
C THR A 413 -12.47 -24.38 7.33
N MET A 414 -11.67 -25.42 7.45
CA MET A 414 -11.45 -26.14 8.71
C MET A 414 -10.62 -25.38 9.74
N SER A 415 -9.77 -24.44 9.27
CA SER A 415 -8.88 -23.70 10.14
C SER A 415 -8.82 -22.24 9.67
N VAL A 416 -9.58 -21.38 10.34
CA VAL A 416 -9.62 -19.94 10.07
C VAL A 416 -8.85 -19.21 11.17
N ASP A 417 -7.72 -18.60 10.79
CA ASP A 417 -6.93 -17.74 11.64
C ASP A 417 -7.65 -16.39 11.81
N ARG A 418 -7.80 -15.90 13.03
CA ARG A 418 -8.48 -14.65 13.35
C ARG A 418 -7.77 -13.40 12.81
N TYR A 419 -6.47 -13.47 12.56
CA TYR A 419 -5.66 -12.36 12.04
C TYR A 419 -5.59 -12.37 10.51
N ALA A 420 -5.86 -13.50 9.90
CA ALA A 420 -5.96 -13.64 8.46
C ALA A 420 -7.34 -13.19 7.93
N SER A 421 -7.42 -13.00 6.63
CA SER A 421 -8.67 -12.92 5.90
C SER A 421 -8.73 -13.97 4.81
N TYR A 422 -9.93 -14.28 4.39
CA TYR A 422 -10.19 -15.33 3.42
C TYR A 422 -11.06 -14.80 2.28
N GLN A 423 -10.74 -15.22 1.06
CA GLN A 423 -11.55 -14.99 -0.12
C GLN A 423 -12.10 -16.31 -0.62
N LEU A 424 -13.41 -16.48 -0.56
CA LEU A 424 -14.13 -17.61 -1.12
C LEU A 424 -14.75 -17.17 -2.44
N VAL A 425 -14.46 -17.89 -3.52
CA VAL A 425 -14.98 -17.62 -4.86
C VAL A 425 -15.74 -18.83 -5.36
N VAL A 426 -16.98 -18.62 -5.78
CA VAL A 426 -17.85 -19.62 -6.44
C VAL A 426 -18.00 -19.26 -7.90
N THR A 427 -17.72 -20.21 -8.78
CA THR A 427 -17.87 -20.08 -10.24
C THR A 427 -18.63 -21.27 -10.81
N PRO A 428 -19.21 -21.20 -12.00
CA PRO A 428 -19.69 -22.37 -12.73
C PRO A 428 -18.62 -23.47 -12.77
N HIS A 429 -19.06 -24.73 -12.70
CA HIS A 429 -18.14 -25.86 -12.81
C HIS A 429 -17.44 -25.90 -14.16
N SER A 430 -16.16 -26.25 -14.15
CA SER A 430 -15.32 -26.40 -15.33
C SER A 430 -14.52 -27.70 -15.28
N ASP A 431 -14.03 -28.15 -16.44
CA ASP A 431 -13.26 -29.41 -16.55
C ASP A 431 -11.87 -29.31 -15.91
N ARG A 432 -11.41 -28.14 -15.55
CA ARG A 432 -10.09 -27.95 -14.91
C ARG A 432 -10.16 -28.36 -13.44
N ALA A 433 -9.25 -29.27 -13.07
CA ALA A 433 -9.10 -29.67 -11.67
C ALA A 433 -8.64 -28.50 -10.80
N LEU A 434 -9.34 -28.27 -9.70
CA LEU A 434 -8.88 -27.37 -8.65
C LEU A 434 -7.88 -28.09 -7.74
N LYS A 435 -6.90 -27.34 -7.24
CA LYS A 435 -5.94 -27.83 -6.28
C LYS A 435 -5.81 -26.86 -5.11
N VAL A 436 -5.67 -27.40 -3.92
CA VAL A 436 -5.05 -26.70 -2.79
C VAL A 436 -3.59 -26.46 -3.15
N ASP A 437 -3.05 -25.31 -2.80
CA ASP A 437 -1.66 -25.01 -3.09
C ASP A 437 -0.73 -26.00 -2.44
N ASP A 438 0.20 -26.45 -3.20
CA ASP A 438 1.27 -27.34 -2.83
C ASP A 438 2.63 -26.66 -3.05
N ALA A 439 3.70 -27.40 -2.83
CA ALA A 439 5.06 -26.90 -2.96
C ALA A 439 5.39 -26.31 -4.33
N SER A 440 4.62 -26.61 -5.38
CA SER A 440 4.91 -26.18 -6.75
C SER A 440 4.27 -24.86 -7.15
N THR A 441 3.60 -24.16 -6.23
CA THR A 441 2.75 -23.00 -6.58
C THR A 441 3.37 -21.63 -6.29
N GLY A 442 4.58 -21.60 -5.69
CA GLY A 442 5.21 -20.34 -5.27
C GLY A 442 4.48 -19.58 -4.16
N ARG A 443 3.49 -20.22 -3.55
CA ARG A 443 2.72 -19.70 -2.41
C ARG A 443 3.19 -20.35 -1.10
N ALA A 444 2.77 -19.80 0.04
CA ALA A 444 3.16 -20.36 1.32
C ALA A 444 2.67 -21.81 1.46
N LEU A 445 3.61 -22.73 1.61
CA LEU A 445 3.35 -24.13 1.87
C LEU A 445 2.86 -24.34 3.30
N LEU A 446 3.47 -23.62 4.24
CA LEU A 446 3.22 -23.72 5.65
C LEU A 446 3.21 -22.34 6.29
N VAL A 447 2.32 -22.15 7.25
CA VAL A 447 2.25 -20.99 8.14
C VAL A 447 2.14 -21.52 9.56
N GLU A 448 3.12 -21.20 10.41
CA GLU A 448 3.20 -21.70 11.78
C GLU A 448 3.49 -20.60 12.77
N GLU A 449 2.76 -20.58 13.88
CA GLU A 449 2.96 -19.62 14.97
C GLU A 449 4.23 -19.93 15.75
N ALA A 450 4.92 -18.90 16.23
CA ALA A 450 6.18 -19.07 16.96
C ALA A 450 5.99 -19.74 18.31
N GLU A 451 4.86 -19.53 18.97
CA GLU A 451 4.54 -20.18 20.24
C GLU A 451 4.34 -21.69 20.15
N ASN A 452 4.17 -22.24 18.94
CA ASN A 452 4.14 -23.69 18.71
C ASN A 452 5.54 -24.34 18.69
N ALA A 453 6.60 -23.52 18.70
CA ALA A 453 7.98 -24.04 18.74
C ALA A 453 8.34 -24.68 20.07
N VAL A 454 9.30 -25.62 20.03
CA VAL A 454 10.00 -26.07 21.23
C VAL A 454 11.02 -25.01 21.63
N LEU A 455 10.77 -24.32 22.75
CA LEU A 455 11.58 -23.21 23.25
C LEU A 455 12.63 -23.66 24.24
N SER A 456 13.81 -23.00 24.21
CA SER A 456 14.86 -23.22 25.20
C SER A 456 15.67 -21.96 25.50
N GLY A 457 16.61 -22.06 26.46
CA GLY A 457 17.58 -20.98 26.73
C GLY A 457 17.01 -19.67 27.26
N GLY A 458 15.78 -19.70 27.81
CA GLY A 458 15.12 -18.52 28.37
C GLY A 458 14.06 -17.89 27.45
N ALA A 459 13.97 -18.35 26.20
CA ALA A 459 12.84 -17.99 25.35
C ALA A 459 11.52 -18.47 25.95
N GLN A 460 10.50 -17.64 25.89
CA GLN A 460 9.18 -17.97 26.45
C GLN A 460 8.06 -17.30 25.69
N THR A 461 6.88 -17.93 25.70
CA THR A 461 5.68 -17.35 25.13
C THR A 461 5.11 -16.26 26.04
N TYR A 462 4.81 -15.12 25.47
CA TYR A 462 4.07 -14.03 26.11
C TYR A 462 2.67 -14.02 25.55
N VAL A 463 1.70 -14.39 26.40
CA VAL A 463 0.29 -14.34 26.02
C VAL A 463 -0.13 -12.89 25.81
N LYS A 464 -0.77 -12.63 24.71
CA LYS A 464 -1.33 -11.30 24.43
C LYS A 464 -2.27 -10.85 25.52
N THR A 465 -2.12 -9.61 25.92
CA THR A 465 -3.22 -8.89 26.55
C THR A 465 -3.92 -8.06 25.48
N PRO A 466 -5.15 -8.39 25.11
CA PRO A 466 -5.86 -7.76 24.01
C PRO A 466 -6.14 -6.27 24.22
N TRP A 467 -5.93 -5.78 25.42
CA TRP A 467 -6.22 -4.41 25.82
C TRP A 467 -5.04 -3.81 26.58
N GLY A 468 -3.84 -3.98 26.05
CA GLY A 468 -2.67 -3.28 26.57
C GLY A 468 -2.91 -1.77 26.63
N ASP A 469 -2.06 -1.01 27.23
CA ASP A 469 -2.17 0.43 27.32
C ASP A 469 -1.76 1.07 26.00
N GLY A 470 -2.75 1.60 25.28
CA GLY A 470 -2.51 2.42 24.10
C GLY A 470 -1.75 1.69 22.99
N TRP A 471 -0.65 2.23 22.62
CA TRP A 471 0.20 1.81 21.48
C TRP A 471 0.82 0.40 21.59
N ASN A 472 0.58 -0.31 22.65
CA ASN A 472 1.17 -1.62 22.93
C ASN A 472 0.35 -2.79 22.38
N TYR A 473 -0.24 -2.60 21.20
CA TYR A 473 -1.08 -3.63 20.65
C TYR A 473 -0.50 -4.33 19.44
N PHE A 474 -0.76 -5.57 19.39
CA PHE A 474 -1.21 -6.37 18.27
C PHE A 474 -0.38 -6.55 17.05
N MET A 475 0.82 -6.26 17.03
CA MET A 475 1.60 -6.62 15.86
C MET A 475 1.91 -8.12 15.82
N THR A 476 1.14 -8.92 16.57
CA THR A 476 1.32 -10.37 16.67
C THR A 476 0.02 -11.13 16.39
N SER A 477 0.13 -12.30 15.72
CA SER A 477 -0.95 -13.25 15.49
C SER A 477 -1.02 -14.33 16.58
N GLY A 478 -1.81 -15.36 16.41
CA GLY A 478 -1.89 -16.51 17.30
C GLY A 478 -2.30 -16.16 18.75
N ASN A 479 -1.79 -16.92 19.68
CA ASN A 479 -2.03 -16.80 21.13
C ASN A 479 -1.16 -15.75 21.78
N GLY A 480 -0.03 -15.43 21.19
CA GLY A 480 0.98 -14.59 21.75
C GLY A 480 2.16 -14.44 20.82
N ASP A 481 3.30 -14.10 21.38
CA ASP A 481 4.56 -14.14 20.69
C ASP A 481 5.63 -14.79 21.57
N VAL A 482 6.74 -15.17 20.95
CA VAL A 482 7.93 -15.62 21.66
C VAL A 482 8.81 -14.42 21.91
N GLY A 483 9.09 -14.13 23.15
CA GLY A 483 10.01 -13.07 23.58
C GLY A 483 11.14 -13.60 24.44
N SER A 484 11.96 -12.68 24.98
CA SER A 484 13.24 -12.98 25.63
C SER A 484 14.13 -13.84 24.74
N PHE A 485 14.02 -13.63 23.43
CA PHE A 485 14.73 -14.41 22.42
C PHE A 485 16.07 -13.75 22.10
N LYS A 486 17.10 -14.18 22.80
CA LYS A 486 18.44 -13.61 22.78
C LYS A 486 19.53 -14.67 22.86
N SER A 487 20.78 -14.27 22.95
CA SER A 487 21.91 -15.21 22.99
C SER A 487 21.69 -16.39 23.95
N GLY A 488 21.81 -17.59 23.43
CA GLY A 488 21.57 -18.84 24.14
C GLY A 488 20.13 -19.38 24.07
N SER A 489 19.18 -18.57 23.52
CA SER A 489 17.80 -19.01 23.31
C SER A 489 17.66 -19.74 21.97
N THR A 490 16.74 -20.71 21.91
CA THR A 490 16.35 -21.38 20.67
C THR A 490 14.83 -21.53 20.56
N ALA A 491 14.34 -21.49 19.30
CA ALA A 491 12.99 -21.89 18.93
C ALA A 491 13.10 -22.93 17.80
N THR A 492 12.53 -24.14 18.01
CA THR A 492 12.64 -25.24 17.05
C THR A 492 11.27 -25.73 16.63
N TRP A 493 11.02 -25.73 15.32
CA TRP A 493 9.80 -26.27 14.70
C TRP A 493 10.12 -27.58 13.99
N THR A 494 9.17 -28.51 14.01
CA THR A 494 9.19 -29.71 13.18
C THR A 494 8.30 -29.47 11.97
N VAL A 495 8.86 -29.55 10.77
CA VAL A 495 8.17 -29.33 9.51
C VAL A 495 8.25 -30.58 8.65
N ASP A 496 7.18 -30.88 7.91
CA ASP A 496 7.14 -31.95 6.92
C ASP A 496 7.23 -31.32 5.52
N VAL A 497 8.30 -31.64 4.82
CA VAL A 497 8.64 -31.05 3.52
C VAL A 497 8.27 -32.07 2.42
N PRO A 498 7.42 -31.68 1.44
CA PRO A 498 6.84 -32.62 0.48
C PRO A 498 7.78 -33.00 -0.68
N ALA A 499 8.89 -32.30 -0.87
CA ALA A 499 9.82 -32.54 -1.98
C ALA A 499 11.21 -31.96 -1.69
N ASP A 500 12.24 -32.52 -2.33
CA ASP A 500 13.58 -31.91 -2.32
C ASP A 500 13.57 -30.55 -3.01
N GLY A 501 14.29 -29.57 -2.47
CA GLY A 501 14.40 -28.26 -3.11
C GLY A 501 14.96 -27.15 -2.24
N THR A 502 14.92 -25.94 -2.78
CA THR A 502 15.23 -24.71 -2.08
C THR A 502 13.95 -24.13 -1.51
N TYR A 503 13.97 -23.81 -0.22
CA TYR A 503 12.83 -23.26 0.48
C TYR A 503 13.18 -21.91 1.10
N ARG A 504 12.31 -20.92 0.94
CA ARG A 504 12.42 -19.64 1.63
C ARG A 504 11.70 -19.73 2.97
N PHE A 505 12.48 -19.56 4.02
CA PHE A 505 12.02 -19.50 5.39
C PHE A 505 11.88 -18.03 5.78
N GLN A 506 10.64 -17.56 5.85
CA GLN A 506 10.29 -16.20 6.22
C GLN A 506 9.86 -16.17 7.68
N VAL A 507 10.49 -15.31 8.47
CA VAL A 507 10.18 -15.13 9.89
C VAL A 507 9.58 -13.75 10.11
N ILE A 508 8.40 -13.72 10.73
CA ILE A 508 7.74 -12.50 11.16
C ILE A 508 8.19 -12.22 12.59
N SER A 509 8.85 -11.07 12.79
CA SER A 509 9.51 -10.77 14.05
C SER A 509 9.57 -9.28 14.33
N GLY A 510 9.87 -8.93 15.57
CA GLY A 510 10.23 -7.60 16.02
C GLY A 510 11.62 -7.61 16.67
N ASN A 511 12.25 -6.42 16.69
CA ASN A 511 13.59 -6.25 17.22
C ASN A 511 13.63 -5.09 18.23
N THR A 512 14.48 -5.18 19.24
CA THR A 512 14.60 -4.13 20.26
C THR A 512 15.68 -3.10 20.00
N GLY A 513 16.41 -3.24 18.91
CA GLY A 513 17.52 -2.35 18.59
C GLY A 513 17.89 -2.37 17.13
N PHE A 514 19.11 -2.00 16.82
CA PHE A 514 19.68 -1.95 15.47
C PHE A 514 19.71 -3.30 14.76
N PRO A 515 20.02 -3.28 13.46
CA PRO A 515 20.16 -4.51 12.69
C PRO A 515 20.97 -5.56 13.44
N GLY A 516 20.46 -6.77 13.43
CA GLY A 516 21.04 -7.91 14.09
C GLY A 516 20.90 -9.17 13.24
N THR A 517 21.29 -10.30 13.81
CA THR A 517 21.18 -11.58 13.12
C THR A 517 20.73 -12.66 14.09
N ASN A 518 20.00 -13.65 13.58
CA ASN A 518 19.73 -14.90 14.29
C ASN A 518 20.34 -16.05 13.49
N GLY A 519 20.97 -17.01 14.18
CA GLY A 519 21.45 -18.22 13.54
C GLY A 519 20.29 -19.11 13.10
N VAL A 520 20.46 -19.82 12.01
CA VAL A 520 19.51 -20.83 11.52
C VAL A 520 20.21 -22.18 11.40
N ALA A 521 19.60 -23.21 11.92
CA ALA A 521 20.07 -24.58 11.76
C ALA A 521 18.93 -25.48 11.27
N VAL A 522 19.28 -26.46 10.43
CA VAL A 522 18.40 -27.54 9.96
C VAL A 522 18.97 -28.86 10.43
N ASP A 523 18.17 -29.65 11.16
CA ASP A 523 18.55 -30.94 11.73
C ASP A 523 19.85 -30.87 12.55
N GLY A 524 20.05 -29.76 13.25
CA GLY A 524 21.23 -29.50 14.09
C GLY A 524 22.48 -29.04 13.32
N ILE A 525 22.40 -28.88 12.01
CA ILE A 525 23.49 -28.36 11.16
C ILE A 525 23.22 -26.89 10.85
N SER A 526 24.24 -26.01 11.01
CA SER A 526 24.11 -24.62 10.67
C SER A 526 23.76 -24.46 9.19
N ALA A 527 22.67 -23.76 8.91
CA ALA A 527 22.16 -23.46 7.58
C ALA A 527 22.35 -21.99 7.17
N GLY A 528 22.85 -21.15 8.08
CA GLY A 528 23.11 -19.74 7.78
C GLY A 528 22.66 -18.80 8.89
N THR A 529 22.44 -17.55 8.50
CA THR A 529 22.09 -16.47 9.42
C THR A 529 20.94 -15.66 8.84
N LEU A 530 19.89 -15.54 9.61
CA LEU A 530 18.74 -14.68 9.31
C LEU A 530 19.09 -13.24 9.72
N ARG A 531 19.07 -12.31 8.78
CA ARG A 531 19.31 -10.90 9.06
C ARG A 531 18.01 -10.24 9.55
N LEU A 532 18.13 -9.49 10.63
CA LEU A 532 17.07 -8.66 11.19
C LEU A 532 17.36 -7.20 10.84
N GLY A 533 16.57 -6.62 9.98
CA GLY A 533 16.80 -5.26 9.49
C GLY A 533 16.44 -4.18 10.52
N ALA A 534 16.84 -2.94 10.23
CA ALA A 534 16.57 -1.78 11.07
C ALA A 534 15.07 -1.44 11.15
N GLU A 535 14.31 -1.79 10.14
CA GLU A 535 12.87 -1.64 10.06
C GLU A 535 12.13 -2.31 11.22
N LEU A 536 12.68 -3.39 11.74
CA LEU A 536 12.09 -4.14 12.85
C LEU A 536 12.22 -3.44 14.21
N ALA A 537 13.01 -2.39 14.29
CA ALA A 537 13.29 -1.65 15.52
C ALA A 537 12.78 -0.21 15.49
N MET A 538 11.78 0.05 14.72
CA MET A 538 11.38 1.41 14.32
C MET A 538 11.02 2.37 15.45
N LYS A 539 10.43 1.91 16.52
CA LYS A 539 9.88 2.80 17.53
C LYS A 539 10.16 2.32 18.94
N SER A 540 10.74 3.19 19.76
CA SER A 540 11.15 2.81 21.11
C SER A 540 10.00 2.30 21.98
N ALA A 541 8.83 2.94 21.92
CA ALA A 541 7.67 2.55 22.69
C ALA A 541 6.94 1.32 22.14
N ALA A 542 7.02 1.08 20.85
CA ALA A 542 6.30 0.01 20.15
C ALA A 542 7.20 -1.01 19.46
N LYS A 543 8.51 -0.90 19.58
CA LYS A 543 9.47 -1.76 18.86
C LYS A 543 9.33 -3.26 19.13
N TRP A 544 8.85 -3.63 20.30
CA TRP A 544 8.53 -5.04 20.64
C TRP A 544 7.34 -5.58 19.86
N LEU A 545 6.51 -4.71 19.36
CA LEU A 545 5.19 -4.99 18.84
C LEU A 545 5.12 -4.79 17.35
N TYR A 546 5.96 -3.89 16.82
CA TYR A 546 6.06 -3.68 15.39
C TYR A 546 6.72 -4.89 14.73
N ARG A 547 6.06 -5.48 13.72
CA ARG A 547 6.50 -6.70 13.06
C ARG A 547 6.77 -6.46 11.59
N GLY A 548 7.85 -7.05 11.14
CA GLY A 548 8.20 -7.17 9.74
C GLY A 548 8.73 -8.56 9.43
N SER A 549 9.14 -8.79 8.21
CA SER A 549 9.66 -10.06 7.76
C SER A 549 11.17 -10.05 7.52
N SER A 550 11.79 -11.20 7.78
CA SER A 550 13.15 -11.49 7.37
C SER A 550 13.19 -12.88 6.76
N GLU A 551 13.95 -13.07 5.71
CA GLU A 551 13.99 -14.29 4.92
C GLU A 551 15.39 -14.88 4.81
N ILE A 552 15.43 -16.21 4.72
CA ILE A 552 16.63 -16.98 4.36
C ILE A 552 16.23 -18.18 3.51
N GLU A 553 17.05 -18.55 2.54
CA GLU A 553 16.87 -19.76 1.75
C GLU A 553 17.56 -20.95 2.38
N LEU A 554 16.83 -22.08 2.44
CA LEU A 554 17.25 -23.34 3.01
C LEU A 554 17.19 -24.46 1.97
N GLN A 555 18.19 -25.32 1.93
CA GLN A 555 18.13 -26.55 1.16
C GLN A 555 17.50 -27.63 2.02
N LEU A 556 16.32 -28.11 1.65
CA LEU A 556 15.60 -29.15 2.38
C LEU A 556 15.34 -30.35 1.46
N SER A 557 15.48 -31.57 2.00
CA SER A 557 15.05 -32.78 1.33
C SER A 557 13.57 -33.06 1.60
N GLU A 558 12.99 -34.00 0.84
CA GLU A 558 11.67 -34.55 1.19
C GLU A 558 11.71 -35.21 2.56
N GLY A 559 10.72 -34.93 3.42
CA GLY A 559 10.59 -35.54 4.73
C GLY A 559 10.51 -34.54 5.88
N VAL A 560 10.64 -35.07 7.07
CA VAL A 560 10.52 -34.32 8.32
C VAL A 560 11.86 -33.70 8.72
N HIS A 561 11.87 -32.40 8.95
CA HIS A 561 13.03 -31.61 9.38
C HIS A 561 12.76 -30.83 10.65
N GLN A 562 13.83 -30.55 11.40
CA GLN A 562 13.83 -29.60 12.49
C GLN A 562 14.48 -28.30 12.04
N ILE A 563 13.69 -27.21 11.88
CA ILE A 563 14.22 -25.87 11.64
C ILE A 563 14.34 -25.15 12.99
N GLN A 564 15.54 -24.71 13.33
CA GLN A 564 15.85 -24.04 14.58
C GLN A 564 16.36 -22.63 14.33
N LEU A 565 15.72 -21.66 14.98
CA LEU A 565 16.28 -20.32 15.17
C LEU A 565 17.11 -20.27 16.43
N GLN A 566 18.24 -19.55 16.39
CA GLN A 566 19.16 -19.33 17.49
C GLN A 566 19.29 -17.84 17.75
N GLY A 567 18.93 -17.42 18.97
CA GLY A 567 19.00 -16.03 19.38
C GLY A 567 20.45 -15.51 19.43
N SER A 568 20.60 -14.24 19.11
CA SER A 568 21.88 -13.51 19.13
C SER A 568 21.98 -12.55 20.31
N SER A 569 22.87 -11.56 20.21
CA SER A 569 22.99 -10.52 21.24
C SER A 569 21.80 -9.57 21.32
N MET A 570 20.97 -9.55 20.26
CA MET A 570 19.75 -8.74 20.21
C MET A 570 18.60 -9.49 20.88
N ASP A 571 17.76 -8.79 21.59
CA ASP A 571 16.52 -9.35 22.13
C ASP A 571 15.40 -9.18 21.10
N ASN A 572 14.85 -10.28 20.63
CA ASN A 572 13.85 -10.32 19.59
C ASN A 572 12.51 -10.81 20.12
N THR A 573 11.47 -10.53 19.38
CA THR A 573 10.18 -11.19 19.49
C THR A 573 9.87 -11.91 18.19
N LEU A 574 9.34 -13.11 18.28
CA LEU A 574 8.97 -13.91 17.10
C LEU A 574 7.45 -14.13 17.12
N ASP A 575 6.81 -13.86 15.99
CA ASP A 575 5.37 -14.05 15.83
C ASP A 575 5.04 -15.37 15.11
N LYS A 576 5.57 -15.56 13.92
CA LYS A 576 5.35 -16.76 13.12
C LYS A 576 6.43 -16.96 12.08
N PHE A 577 6.38 -18.07 11.37
CA PHE A 577 7.09 -18.26 10.13
C PHE A 577 6.18 -18.76 8.99
N LEU A 578 6.60 -18.48 7.77
CA LEU A 578 6.03 -18.99 6.55
C LEU A 578 7.13 -19.72 5.76
N LEU A 579 6.78 -20.81 5.11
CA LEU A 579 7.71 -21.59 4.29
C LEU A 579 7.20 -21.64 2.86
N TYR A 580 8.08 -21.29 1.92
CA TYR A 580 7.78 -21.30 0.48
C TYR A 580 8.79 -22.19 -0.23
N GLN A 581 8.36 -22.99 -1.21
CA GLN A 581 9.30 -23.63 -2.12
C GLN A 581 9.73 -22.63 -3.21
N VAL A 582 11.02 -22.38 -3.31
CA VAL A 582 11.61 -21.46 -4.30
C VAL A 582 12.02 -22.21 -5.56
N SER A 583 12.60 -23.40 -5.41
CA SER A 583 12.92 -24.28 -6.54
C SER A 583 12.85 -25.75 -6.16
N ASP A 584 12.56 -26.60 -7.13
CA ASP A 584 12.62 -28.05 -6.97
C ASP A 584 14.06 -28.58 -7.08
N SER A 585 14.24 -29.90 -6.88
CA SER A 585 15.55 -30.59 -6.97
C SER A 585 16.17 -30.55 -8.38
N ASN A 586 15.40 -30.21 -9.40
CA ASN A 586 15.87 -30.09 -10.79
C ASN A 586 16.26 -28.67 -11.14
N GLY A 587 16.17 -27.72 -10.17
CA GLY A 587 16.45 -26.32 -10.39
C GLY A 587 15.31 -25.56 -11.07
N ASN A 588 14.12 -26.18 -11.23
CA ASN A 588 12.95 -25.44 -11.69
C ASN A 588 12.52 -24.47 -10.60
N MET A 589 12.46 -23.21 -10.94
CA MET A 589 12.04 -22.17 -10.00
C MET A 589 10.55 -22.28 -9.68
N ASP A 590 10.15 -21.73 -8.54
CA ASP A 590 8.77 -21.64 -8.16
C ASP A 590 7.93 -20.95 -9.25
N LYS A 591 6.72 -21.42 -9.42
CA LYS A 591 5.79 -20.84 -10.37
C LYS A 591 4.48 -20.47 -9.70
N THR A 592 3.93 -19.35 -10.09
CA THR A 592 2.61 -18.91 -9.62
C THR A 592 1.66 -18.81 -10.81
N GLU A 593 0.55 -19.51 -10.71
CA GLU A 593 -0.52 -19.49 -11.72
C GLU A 593 -1.67 -18.58 -11.26
N TYR A 594 -2.19 -17.80 -12.18
CA TYR A 594 -3.33 -16.91 -12.00
C TYR A 594 -4.41 -17.28 -13.01
N PRO A 595 -5.44 -18.05 -12.61
CA PRO A 595 -6.55 -18.37 -13.50
C PRO A 595 -7.44 -17.15 -13.78
N ALA A 596 -8.17 -17.18 -14.89
CA ALA A 596 -9.02 -16.06 -15.31
C ALA A 596 -10.00 -15.58 -14.23
N SER A 597 -10.43 -16.47 -13.34
CA SER A 597 -11.32 -16.12 -12.21
C SER A 597 -10.69 -15.12 -11.21
N GLN A 598 -9.36 -14.95 -11.23
CA GLN A 598 -8.60 -14.02 -10.41
C GLN A 598 -8.27 -12.69 -11.12
N PHE A 599 -8.60 -12.57 -12.39
CA PHE A 599 -8.29 -11.36 -13.14
C PHE A 599 -9.23 -10.23 -12.74
N ARG A 600 -8.66 -9.02 -12.69
CA ARG A 600 -9.46 -7.79 -12.71
C ARG A 600 -9.76 -7.44 -14.16
N LEU A 601 -11.04 -7.39 -14.49
CA LEU A 601 -11.52 -7.15 -15.85
C LEU A 601 -12.13 -5.75 -15.95
N THR A 602 -11.71 -4.99 -16.96
CA THR A 602 -12.19 -3.62 -17.23
C THR A 602 -12.50 -3.43 -18.71
N ASP A 603 -13.13 -2.31 -19.04
CA ASP A 603 -13.36 -1.83 -20.40
C ASP A 603 -14.09 -2.82 -21.31
N GLY A 604 -14.98 -3.63 -20.72
CA GLY A 604 -15.81 -4.58 -21.46
C GLY A 604 -15.29 -6.01 -21.47
N ALA A 605 -14.10 -6.28 -20.91
CA ALA A 605 -13.64 -7.65 -20.71
C ALA A 605 -14.56 -8.37 -19.70
N SER A 606 -14.80 -9.66 -19.91
CA SER A 606 -15.73 -10.46 -19.10
C SER A 606 -15.32 -11.93 -19.02
N LEU A 607 -15.78 -12.64 -17.96
CA LEU A 607 -15.53 -14.08 -17.84
C LEU A 607 -16.56 -14.89 -18.64
N THR A 608 -16.11 -15.96 -19.25
CA THR A 608 -16.94 -17.02 -19.83
C THR A 608 -16.46 -18.39 -19.36
N TYR A 609 -17.40 -19.33 -19.16
CA TYR A 609 -17.13 -20.70 -18.71
C TYR A 609 -17.62 -21.74 -19.72
N ASP A 610 -18.12 -21.29 -20.85
CA ASP A 610 -18.78 -22.15 -21.83
C ASP A 610 -17.78 -22.81 -22.80
N GLN A 611 -16.49 -22.67 -22.52
CA GLN A 611 -15.40 -23.24 -23.31
C GLN A 611 -14.72 -24.36 -22.54
N SER A 612 -14.50 -25.49 -23.21
CA SER A 612 -13.76 -26.61 -22.62
C SER A 612 -12.26 -26.30 -22.51
N GLY A 613 -11.59 -26.89 -21.53
CA GLY A 613 -10.15 -26.90 -21.41
C GLY A 613 -9.54 -25.91 -20.42
N ALA A 614 -10.37 -25.09 -19.73
CA ALA A 614 -9.88 -24.18 -18.71
C ALA A 614 -10.93 -23.92 -17.63
N LYS A 615 -10.50 -23.33 -16.51
CA LYS A 615 -11.35 -22.89 -15.37
C LYS A 615 -12.07 -21.58 -15.63
N GLY A 616 -12.44 -21.31 -16.84
CA GLY A 616 -12.96 -20.03 -17.28
C GLY A 616 -11.95 -19.31 -18.18
N PHE A 617 -12.48 -18.38 -18.91
CA PHE A 617 -11.71 -17.54 -19.82
C PHE A 617 -12.10 -16.09 -19.61
N ALA A 618 -11.14 -15.21 -19.56
CA ALA A 618 -11.35 -13.77 -19.73
C ALA A 618 -11.45 -13.46 -21.22
N GLN A 619 -12.65 -13.18 -21.70
CA GLN A 619 -12.89 -12.67 -23.04
C GLN A 619 -12.54 -11.19 -23.07
N LEU A 620 -11.57 -10.80 -23.87
CA LEU A 620 -11.04 -9.45 -23.85
C LEU A 620 -12.03 -8.41 -24.38
N ASN A 621 -12.78 -8.69 -25.44
CA ASN A 621 -13.78 -7.77 -26.00
C ASN A 621 -13.23 -6.37 -26.30
N SER A 622 -11.96 -6.25 -26.66
CA SER A 622 -11.19 -5.01 -26.74
C SER A 622 -10.99 -4.29 -25.37
N GLY A 623 -11.30 -4.97 -24.29
CA GLY A 623 -11.04 -4.52 -22.91
C GLY A 623 -9.73 -5.06 -22.37
N VAL A 624 -9.62 -5.05 -21.06
CA VAL A 624 -8.37 -5.30 -20.35
C VAL A 624 -8.57 -6.36 -19.26
N ALA A 625 -7.64 -7.33 -19.21
CA ALA A 625 -7.48 -8.28 -18.14
C ALA A 625 -6.19 -7.96 -17.37
N LYS A 626 -6.27 -7.78 -16.04
CA LYS A 626 -5.14 -7.45 -15.18
C LYS A 626 -4.91 -8.53 -14.14
N VAL A 627 -3.64 -8.85 -13.91
CA VAL A 627 -3.15 -9.72 -12.83
C VAL A 627 -2.14 -8.95 -11.99
N PHE A 628 -2.22 -9.11 -10.68
CA PHE A 628 -1.21 -8.57 -9.76
C PHE A 628 -0.36 -9.73 -9.27
N ALA A 629 0.87 -9.80 -9.76
CA ALA A 629 1.80 -10.88 -9.48
C ALA A 629 2.86 -10.42 -8.48
N HIS A 630 3.11 -11.23 -7.45
CA HIS A 630 4.22 -11.02 -6.54
C HIS A 630 5.49 -11.67 -7.10
N ALA A 631 6.60 -10.95 -7.05
CA ALA A 631 7.94 -11.46 -7.32
C ALA A 631 8.82 -11.21 -6.08
N TRP A 632 9.54 -12.23 -5.64
CA TRP A 632 10.43 -12.09 -4.49
C TRP A 632 11.64 -11.19 -4.80
N GLU A 633 12.11 -11.23 -6.03
CA GLU A 633 13.32 -10.54 -6.47
C GLU A 633 13.09 -9.84 -7.81
N SER A 634 13.82 -8.73 -8.00
CA SER A 634 13.92 -8.11 -9.30
C SER A 634 14.74 -8.98 -10.27
N GLY A 635 14.38 -9.02 -11.54
CA GLY A 635 15.08 -9.77 -12.56
C GLY A 635 14.15 -10.34 -13.61
N TYR A 636 14.66 -11.25 -14.44
CA TYR A 636 13.86 -11.88 -15.47
C TYR A 636 12.90 -12.92 -14.91
N HIS A 637 11.69 -12.87 -15.43
CA HIS A 637 10.63 -13.85 -15.17
C HIS A 637 10.05 -14.29 -16.50
N THR A 638 9.80 -15.56 -16.66
CA THR A 638 9.00 -16.05 -17.78
C THR A 638 7.53 -15.87 -17.44
N VAL A 639 6.85 -15.03 -18.20
CA VAL A 639 5.39 -14.86 -18.15
C VAL A 639 4.79 -15.69 -19.27
N THR A 640 4.02 -16.72 -18.92
CA THR A 640 3.32 -17.57 -19.88
C THR A 640 1.83 -17.23 -19.85
N LEU A 641 1.29 -16.90 -21.02
CA LEU A 641 -0.14 -16.71 -21.23
C LEU A 641 -0.70 -17.96 -21.87
N GLU A 642 -1.75 -18.54 -21.29
CA GLU A 642 -2.56 -19.56 -21.95
C GLU A 642 -3.86 -18.93 -22.43
N TYR A 643 -4.16 -19.08 -23.71
CA TYR A 643 -5.27 -18.38 -24.35
C TYR A 643 -5.84 -19.15 -25.55
N ARG A 644 -7.08 -18.80 -25.91
CA ARG A 644 -7.73 -19.24 -27.12
C ARG A 644 -7.95 -18.04 -28.03
N ALA A 645 -7.56 -18.18 -29.29
CA ALA A 645 -7.66 -17.13 -30.30
C ALA A 645 -7.85 -17.73 -31.72
N ALA A 646 -8.15 -16.88 -32.68
CA ALA A 646 -8.03 -17.22 -34.10
C ALA A 646 -6.60 -16.87 -34.58
N GLN A 647 -6.12 -17.62 -35.55
CA GLN A 647 -4.82 -17.35 -36.15
C GLN A 647 -4.76 -15.90 -36.68
N GLY A 648 -3.74 -15.17 -36.26
CA GLY A 648 -3.52 -13.79 -36.62
C GLY A 648 -4.14 -12.75 -35.70
N ASP A 649 -4.96 -13.16 -34.69
CA ASP A 649 -5.41 -12.24 -33.61
C ASP A 649 -4.22 -11.71 -32.84
N VAL A 650 -4.29 -10.44 -32.39
CA VAL A 650 -3.20 -9.75 -31.71
C VAL A 650 -3.63 -9.37 -30.29
N MET A 651 -2.76 -9.64 -29.33
CA MET A 651 -2.90 -9.14 -27.96
C MET A 651 -1.62 -8.45 -27.50
N SER A 652 -1.78 -7.38 -26.73
CA SER A 652 -0.66 -6.66 -26.11
C SER A 652 -0.45 -7.14 -24.69
N LEU A 653 0.80 -7.42 -24.33
CA LEU A 653 1.24 -7.70 -22.98
C LEU A 653 1.96 -6.46 -22.42
N ARG A 654 1.53 -6.01 -21.24
CA ARG A 654 2.20 -4.92 -20.51
C ARG A 654 2.58 -5.37 -19.13
N ILE A 655 3.74 -4.92 -18.67
CA ILE A 655 4.21 -5.10 -17.29
C ILE A 655 4.39 -3.70 -16.68
N ASN A 656 3.72 -3.44 -15.57
CA ASN A 656 3.77 -2.15 -14.88
C ASN A 656 3.49 -0.97 -15.84
N GLY A 657 2.52 -1.14 -16.74
CA GLY A 657 2.12 -0.16 -17.74
C GLY A 657 2.99 -0.11 -19.01
N ASN A 658 4.18 -0.70 -19.00
CA ASN A 658 5.09 -0.71 -20.15
C ASN A 658 4.73 -1.84 -21.12
N LEU A 659 4.56 -1.52 -22.40
CA LEU A 659 4.38 -2.54 -23.44
C LEU A 659 5.68 -3.37 -23.56
N VAL A 660 5.55 -4.68 -23.34
CA VAL A 660 6.68 -5.62 -23.48
C VAL A 660 6.58 -6.44 -24.74
N ASP A 661 5.38 -6.81 -25.16
CA ASP A 661 5.18 -7.55 -26.41
C ASP A 661 3.80 -7.34 -27.04
N GLU A 662 3.71 -7.58 -28.34
CA GLU A 662 2.49 -7.79 -29.11
C GLU A 662 2.46 -9.23 -29.62
N ILE A 663 1.69 -10.06 -28.96
CA ILE A 663 1.59 -11.49 -29.23
C ILE A 663 0.60 -11.71 -30.35
N VAL A 664 1.05 -12.37 -31.43
CA VAL A 664 0.21 -12.79 -32.56
C VAL A 664 -0.13 -14.27 -32.43
N ALA A 665 -1.40 -14.62 -32.43
CA ALA A 665 -1.84 -15.99 -32.34
C ALA A 665 -1.36 -16.79 -33.58
N GLU A 666 -0.60 -17.86 -33.35
CA GLU A 666 0.00 -18.68 -34.40
C GLU A 666 -0.97 -19.67 -35.04
N SER A 667 -2.01 -20.05 -34.31
CA SER A 667 -2.99 -21.05 -34.72
C SER A 667 -4.39 -20.73 -34.20
N ASN A 668 -5.39 -21.46 -34.70
CA ASN A 668 -6.73 -21.42 -34.13
C ASN A 668 -6.80 -22.34 -32.90
N GLY A 669 -7.48 -21.89 -31.84
CA GLY A 669 -7.78 -22.69 -30.66
C GLY A 669 -6.92 -22.35 -29.44
N LEU A 670 -6.81 -23.32 -28.52
CA LEU A 670 -6.02 -23.16 -27.29
C LEU A 670 -4.53 -23.24 -27.62
N GLN A 671 -3.79 -22.27 -27.13
CA GLN A 671 -2.35 -22.15 -27.31
C GLN A 671 -1.72 -21.38 -26.16
N SER A 672 -0.41 -21.42 -26.09
CA SER A 672 0.35 -20.68 -25.06
C SER A 672 1.49 -19.88 -25.67
N SER A 673 1.81 -18.74 -25.07
CA SER A 673 2.97 -17.93 -25.42
C SER A 673 3.75 -17.59 -24.16
N SER A 674 5.06 -17.79 -24.20
CA SER A 674 5.97 -17.50 -23.08
C SER A 674 6.92 -16.38 -23.47
N ILE A 675 7.08 -15.43 -22.61
CA ILE A 675 7.90 -14.24 -22.82
C ILE A 675 8.73 -13.99 -21.58
N ASN A 676 10.02 -13.77 -21.74
CA ASN A 676 10.89 -13.34 -20.66
C ASN A 676 10.79 -11.82 -20.49
N VAL A 677 10.45 -11.39 -19.30
CA VAL A 677 10.25 -9.98 -18.97
C VAL A 677 11.01 -9.61 -17.70
N ALA A 678 11.55 -8.42 -17.64
CA ALA A 678 12.12 -7.89 -16.42
C ALA A 678 11.01 -7.42 -15.49
N MET A 679 10.89 -8.05 -14.32
CA MET A 679 9.94 -7.69 -13.25
C MET A 679 10.69 -7.10 -12.07
N SER A 680 10.02 -6.24 -11.32
CA SER A 680 10.51 -5.69 -10.06
C SER A 680 10.23 -6.66 -8.92
N GLY A 681 11.10 -6.70 -7.92
CA GLY A 681 10.72 -7.28 -6.62
C GLY A 681 9.48 -6.58 -6.06
N GLY A 682 8.58 -7.37 -5.47
CA GLY A 682 7.28 -6.89 -4.99
C GLY A 682 6.13 -7.15 -5.96
N ILE A 683 5.16 -6.26 -6.00
CA ILE A 683 3.95 -6.41 -6.83
C ILE A 683 4.19 -5.86 -8.23
N ASN A 684 3.82 -6.68 -9.22
CA ASN A 684 3.83 -6.30 -10.63
C ASN A 684 2.43 -6.40 -11.22
N GLU A 685 2.02 -5.40 -11.96
CA GLU A 685 0.78 -5.42 -12.75
C GLU A 685 1.08 -6.02 -14.13
N ILE A 686 0.49 -7.17 -14.41
CA ILE A 686 0.50 -7.81 -15.72
C ILE A 686 -0.83 -7.49 -16.40
N THR A 687 -0.77 -6.81 -17.53
CA THR A 687 -1.96 -6.38 -18.27
C THR A 687 -1.99 -7.03 -19.66
N VAL A 688 -3.11 -7.67 -19.97
CA VAL A 688 -3.38 -8.22 -21.29
C VAL A 688 -4.58 -7.50 -21.90
N SER A 689 -4.42 -7.02 -23.13
CA SER A 689 -5.49 -6.41 -23.91
C SER A 689 -5.38 -6.87 -25.38
N GLY A 690 -6.48 -6.90 -26.10
CA GLY A 690 -6.45 -7.37 -27.49
C GLY A 690 -7.82 -7.53 -28.12
N ASP A 691 -7.83 -8.22 -29.25
CA ASP A 691 -9.03 -8.40 -30.06
C ASP A 691 -10.17 -9.11 -29.31
N SER A 692 -11.39 -8.83 -29.71
CA SER A 692 -12.60 -9.33 -29.04
C SER A 692 -12.79 -10.85 -29.08
N SER A 693 -12.08 -11.53 -29.98
CA SER A 693 -12.08 -12.99 -30.14
C SER A 693 -11.16 -13.71 -29.15
N ILE A 694 -10.26 -12.98 -28.46
CA ILE A 694 -9.25 -13.57 -27.60
C ILE A 694 -9.84 -13.89 -26.22
N LEU A 695 -9.59 -15.11 -25.79
CA LEU A 695 -10.00 -15.67 -24.50
C LEU A 695 -8.76 -16.09 -23.72
N VAL A 696 -8.37 -15.35 -22.67
CA VAL A 696 -7.21 -15.67 -21.82
C VAL A 696 -7.67 -16.51 -20.63
N CYS A 697 -7.07 -17.66 -20.41
CA CYS A 697 -7.45 -18.54 -19.29
C CYS A 697 -6.50 -18.50 -18.12
N ASP A 698 -5.19 -18.40 -18.37
CA ASP A 698 -4.19 -18.41 -17.32
C ASP A 698 -3.04 -17.47 -17.63
N VAL A 699 -2.48 -16.92 -16.57
CA VAL A 699 -1.17 -16.26 -16.53
C VAL A 699 -0.30 -17.02 -15.54
N MET A 700 0.84 -17.48 -15.98
CA MET A 700 1.83 -18.15 -15.13
C MET A 700 3.11 -17.33 -15.10
N VAL A 701 3.69 -17.18 -13.93
CA VAL A 701 4.93 -16.42 -13.70
C VAL A 701 5.94 -17.35 -13.06
N ILE A 702 7.14 -17.44 -13.66
CA ILE A 702 8.26 -18.25 -13.18
C ILE A 702 9.51 -17.38 -13.17
N ARG A 703 10.28 -17.38 -12.08
CA ARG A 703 11.62 -16.74 -12.03
C ARG A 703 12.57 -17.45 -12.99
N ASP A 704 13.18 -16.71 -13.89
CA ASP A 704 14.11 -17.25 -14.88
C ASP A 704 15.53 -16.73 -14.65
N LEU A 705 16.37 -17.55 -14.03
CA LEU A 705 17.77 -17.23 -13.80
C LEU A 705 18.66 -17.38 -15.04
N SER A 706 18.20 -18.10 -16.08
CA SER A 706 19.01 -18.39 -17.26
C SER A 706 19.33 -17.15 -18.08
N ASP A 707 18.47 -16.15 -18.06
CA ASP A 707 18.61 -14.91 -18.83
C ASP A 707 19.24 -13.76 -18.03
N ASP A 708 19.52 -13.93 -16.72
CA ASP A 708 20.21 -12.90 -15.92
C ASP A 708 21.61 -12.59 -16.46
N GLY A 709 22.21 -13.48 -17.23
CA GLY A 709 23.48 -13.25 -17.94
C GLY A 709 23.43 -12.16 -19.03
N ALA A 710 22.25 -11.74 -19.47
CA ALA A 710 22.06 -10.61 -20.38
C ALA A 710 21.99 -9.26 -19.64
N ALA A 711 21.81 -9.28 -18.31
CA ALA A 711 21.75 -8.08 -17.49
C ALA A 711 23.15 -7.44 -17.36
N ILE A 712 23.17 -6.11 -17.29
CA ILE A 712 24.39 -5.33 -17.11
C ILE A 712 24.38 -4.78 -15.69
N SER A 713 25.21 -5.34 -14.82
CA SER A 713 25.37 -4.86 -13.44
C SER A 713 26.54 -3.88 -13.36
N VAL A 714 26.32 -2.76 -12.69
CA VAL A 714 27.33 -1.74 -12.44
C VAL A 714 27.28 -1.36 -10.96
N GLU A 715 28.34 -1.66 -10.23
CA GLU A 715 28.50 -1.24 -8.85
C GLU A 715 28.72 0.28 -8.78
N ALA A 716 28.13 0.95 -7.80
CA ALA A 716 28.19 2.40 -7.74
C ALA A 716 29.62 2.92 -7.44
N GLU A 717 30.38 2.19 -6.64
CA GLU A 717 31.77 2.52 -6.35
C GLU A 717 32.69 2.44 -7.57
N ASP A 718 32.31 1.71 -8.61
CA ASP A 718 33.06 1.61 -9.88
C ASP A 718 32.69 2.71 -10.87
N MET A 719 31.66 3.52 -10.59
CA MET A 719 31.24 4.61 -11.44
C MET A 719 32.09 5.88 -11.25
N GLN A 720 32.01 6.80 -12.19
CA GLN A 720 32.67 8.08 -12.07
C GLN A 720 31.89 9.02 -11.13
N LEU A 721 32.54 9.49 -10.08
CA LEU A 721 31.96 10.41 -9.11
C LEU A 721 32.15 11.87 -9.54
N GLY A 722 31.11 12.69 -9.31
CA GLY A 722 31.14 14.12 -9.53
C GLY A 722 30.57 14.89 -8.33
N GLY A 723 30.90 16.17 -8.21
CA GLY A 723 30.42 17.03 -7.14
C GLY A 723 30.78 16.50 -5.75
N GLY A 724 29.78 16.37 -4.87
CA GLY A 724 29.94 15.90 -3.50
C GLY A 724 29.79 14.42 -3.28
N ALA A 725 29.62 13.63 -4.36
CA ALA A 725 29.49 12.18 -4.26
C ALA A 725 30.74 11.53 -3.65
N GLN A 726 30.55 10.55 -2.79
CA GLN A 726 31.62 9.85 -2.10
C GLN A 726 31.32 8.37 -1.90
N ILE A 727 32.36 7.52 -1.91
CA ILE A 727 32.25 6.11 -1.62
C ILE A 727 32.22 5.92 -0.09
N VAL A 728 31.31 5.11 0.39
CA VAL A 728 31.17 4.67 1.78
C VAL A 728 31.34 3.16 1.83
N SER A 729 31.99 2.64 2.86
CA SER A 729 32.19 1.18 3.02
C SER A 729 30.88 0.44 3.18
N ALA A 730 30.71 -0.67 2.47
CA ALA A 730 29.56 -1.57 2.59
C ALA A 730 29.57 -2.43 3.88
N SER A 731 30.61 -2.34 4.69
CA SER A 731 30.75 -3.15 5.91
C SER A 731 29.58 -2.90 6.89
N GLY A 732 28.88 -3.95 7.27
CA GLY A 732 27.72 -3.87 8.18
C GLY A 732 26.39 -3.55 7.50
N THR A 733 26.39 -3.49 6.18
CA THR A 733 25.19 -3.24 5.36
C THR A 733 24.76 -4.52 4.62
N ASN A 734 23.65 -4.43 3.86
CA ASN A 734 23.29 -5.43 2.85
C ASN A 734 23.63 -4.97 1.42
N ALA A 735 24.42 -3.91 1.27
CA ALA A 735 24.97 -3.52 -0.01
C ALA A 735 25.91 -4.61 -0.57
N SER A 736 26.01 -4.68 -1.88
CA SER A 736 26.94 -5.54 -2.58
C SER A 736 28.33 -4.88 -2.66
N GLY A 737 29.33 -5.56 -3.20
CA GLY A 737 30.66 -4.99 -3.40
C GLY A 737 31.39 -4.59 -2.11
N ASP A 738 32.30 -3.65 -2.25
CA ASP A 738 33.10 -3.13 -1.14
C ASP A 738 32.57 -1.79 -0.59
N GLY A 739 31.67 -1.14 -1.35
CA GLY A 739 31.18 0.19 -1.03
C GLY A 739 29.81 0.50 -1.65
N TYR A 740 29.30 1.64 -1.29
CA TYR A 740 28.16 2.29 -1.93
C TYR A 740 28.43 3.78 -2.05
N VAL A 741 27.65 4.49 -2.84
CA VAL A 741 27.85 5.93 -3.05
C VAL A 741 26.77 6.73 -2.34
N SER A 742 27.23 7.73 -1.57
CA SER A 742 26.39 8.72 -0.90
C SER A 742 26.65 10.13 -1.41
N GLY A 743 25.84 11.10 -0.98
CA GLY A 743 26.05 12.52 -1.28
C GLY A 743 25.65 12.93 -2.69
N LEU A 744 24.67 12.26 -3.28
CA LEU A 744 24.13 12.60 -4.59
C LEU A 744 23.12 13.76 -4.50
N GLY A 745 23.17 14.67 -5.47
CA GLY A 745 22.38 15.89 -5.46
C GLY A 745 22.83 16.90 -4.40
N ASN A 746 21.89 17.56 -3.72
CA ASN A 746 22.13 18.30 -2.48
C ASN A 746 22.31 17.32 -1.31
N GLN A 747 22.68 17.82 -0.16
CA GLN A 747 22.77 17.00 1.05
C GLN A 747 22.01 17.65 2.19
N PHE A 748 21.35 16.85 3.01
CA PHE A 748 20.83 17.33 4.27
C PHE A 748 21.95 17.58 5.28
N VAL A 749 21.81 18.63 6.08
CA VAL A 749 22.58 18.75 7.30
C VAL A 749 21.93 17.85 8.34
N THR A 750 22.72 16.94 8.89
CA THR A 750 22.25 15.98 9.89
C THR A 750 22.95 16.17 11.21
N GLN A 751 22.31 15.80 12.30
CA GLN A 751 22.89 15.77 13.63
C GLN A 751 22.69 14.40 14.27
N GLU A 752 23.61 14.05 15.17
CA GLU A 752 23.43 12.89 16.04
C GLU A 752 22.20 13.10 16.91
N SER A 753 21.30 12.17 16.90
CA SER A 753 20.11 12.19 17.73
C SER A 753 20.35 11.43 19.02
N GLY A 754 20.35 12.12 20.13
CA GLY A 754 20.17 11.51 21.46
C GLY A 754 18.71 11.21 21.77
N ALA A 755 17.83 11.30 20.80
CA ALA A 755 16.38 11.28 20.99
C ALA A 755 15.84 9.88 21.24
N SER A 756 15.28 9.74 22.40
CA SER A 756 14.37 8.67 22.80
C SER A 756 13.03 8.86 22.10
N GLY A 757 12.68 8.26 21.06
CA GLY A 757 11.32 8.38 20.54
C GLY A 757 11.13 7.52 19.30
N MET A 758 12.12 7.52 18.43
CA MET A 758 12.03 6.89 17.12
C MET A 758 12.97 5.70 16.94
N GLY A 759 13.01 4.82 17.94
CA GLY A 759 14.05 3.82 17.96
C GLY A 759 15.42 4.45 18.13
N ASP A 760 16.45 3.67 18.02
CA ASP A 760 17.82 4.11 18.25
C ASP A 760 18.40 4.82 17.01
N ARG A 761 17.66 5.78 16.42
CA ARG A 761 18.18 6.54 15.29
C ARG A 761 19.32 7.42 15.73
N THR A 762 20.40 7.27 15.02
CA THR A 762 21.62 8.03 15.31
C THR A 762 21.66 9.35 14.57
N ARG A 763 20.88 9.51 13.52
CA ARG A 763 20.91 10.68 12.65
C ARG A 763 19.54 11.24 12.33
N VAL A 764 19.37 12.55 12.49
CA VAL A 764 18.17 13.31 12.11
C VAL A 764 18.56 14.49 11.25
N VAL A 765 17.74 14.81 10.26
CA VAL A 765 17.91 16.03 9.48
C VAL A 765 17.65 17.24 10.38
N THR A 766 18.54 18.20 10.40
CA THR A 766 18.33 19.46 11.11
C THR A 766 17.35 20.35 10.34
N VAL A 767 16.55 21.08 11.09
CA VAL A 767 15.56 22.00 10.54
C VAL A 767 15.72 23.39 11.15
N ASP A 768 15.38 24.41 10.37
CA ASP A 768 15.31 25.78 10.84
C ASP A 768 14.08 26.01 11.77
N SER A 769 13.89 27.25 12.23
CA SER A 769 12.73 27.61 13.05
C SER A 769 11.37 27.42 12.38
N ASN A 770 11.34 27.20 11.08
CA ASN A 770 10.16 26.96 10.28
C ASN A 770 9.97 25.48 9.89
N ASN A 771 10.72 24.57 10.54
CA ASN A 771 10.79 23.15 10.19
C ASN A 771 11.25 22.87 8.74
N THR A 772 11.93 23.81 8.11
CA THR A 772 12.54 23.59 6.80
C THR A 772 13.86 22.87 6.97
N PRO A 773 14.13 21.78 6.23
CA PRO A 773 15.40 21.08 6.29
C PRO A 773 16.59 21.97 5.93
N ASP A 774 17.60 21.93 6.76
CA ASP A 774 18.89 22.56 6.46
C ASP A 774 19.61 21.79 5.37
N LEU A 775 20.03 22.47 4.31
CA LEU A 775 20.68 21.86 3.14
C LEU A 775 22.10 22.40 2.93
N ILE A 776 22.97 21.51 2.49
CA ILE A 776 24.20 21.87 1.82
C ILE A 776 23.91 22.00 0.33
N GLU A 777 23.53 23.20 -0.09
CA GLU A 777 23.23 23.48 -1.48
C GLU A 777 24.48 23.60 -2.34
N GLY A 778 24.36 23.32 -3.63
CA GLY A 778 25.45 23.46 -4.60
C GLY A 778 26.47 22.32 -4.58
N ASN A 779 26.33 21.37 -3.66
CA ASN A 779 27.17 20.18 -3.63
C ASN A 779 26.57 19.07 -4.52
N LYS A 780 26.27 19.39 -5.77
CA LYS A 780 25.58 18.53 -6.74
C LYS A 780 26.35 17.24 -7.03
N GLY A 781 26.27 16.28 -6.10
CA GLY A 781 26.85 14.96 -6.27
C GLY A 781 26.23 14.23 -7.44
N THR A 782 27.03 13.58 -8.25
CA THR A 782 26.58 12.76 -9.38
C THR A 782 27.35 11.46 -9.47
N LEU A 783 26.69 10.46 -10.03
CA LEU A 783 27.29 9.21 -10.49
C LEU A 783 27.20 9.15 -12.01
N THR A 784 28.26 8.74 -12.69
CA THR A 784 28.26 8.62 -14.15
C THR A 784 28.70 7.24 -14.57
N ILE A 785 27.85 6.57 -15.33
CA ILE A 785 28.18 5.39 -16.10
C ILE A 785 28.74 5.86 -17.45
N PRO A 786 29.99 5.48 -17.84
CA PRO A 786 30.57 5.91 -19.10
C PRO A 786 29.79 5.45 -20.32
N ALA A 787 29.88 6.22 -21.40
CA ALA A 787 29.31 5.84 -22.69
C ALA A 787 29.82 4.47 -23.16
N GLY A 788 28.92 3.66 -23.71
CA GLY A 788 29.23 2.31 -24.21
C GLY A 788 29.19 1.21 -23.13
N THR A 789 29.06 1.55 -21.85
CA THR A 789 28.86 0.53 -20.79
C THR A 789 27.47 -0.10 -20.90
N VAL A 790 26.44 0.73 -21.10
CA VAL A 790 25.07 0.29 -21.34
C VAL A 790 24.77 0.56 -22.81
N PRO A 791 24.59 -0.47 -23.66
CA PRO A 791 24.28 -0.28 -25.08
C PRO A 791 22.98 0.49 -25.33
N ALA A 792 22.79 0.98 -26.55
CA ALA A 792 21.52 1.59 -26.94
C ALA A 792 20.39 0.59 -26.82
N GLY A 793 19.28 0.99 -26.17
CA GLY A 793 18.14 0.11 -25.94
C GLY A 793 17.18 0.64 -24.89
N ARG A 794 16.16 -0.18 -24.61
CA ARG A 794 15.23 0.03 -23.50
C ARG A 794 15.56 -0.93 -22.38
N TYR A 795 15.50 -0.43 -21.16
CA TYR A 795 15.90 -1.20 -19.98
C TYR A 795 14.94 -1.01 -18.83
N SER A 796 14.77 -2.07 -18.06
CA SER A 796 14.32 -2.03 -16.69
C SER A 796 15.56 -1.88 -15.81
N ALA A 797 15.81 -0.70 -15.27
CA ALA A 797 16.98 -0.43 -14.42
C ALA A 797 16.59 -0.60 -12.96
N VAL A 798 17.12 -1.62 -12.32
CA VAL A 798 16.93 -1.90 -10.89
C VAL A 798 18.02 -1.18 -10.12
N VAL A 799 17.63 -0.20 -9.33
CA VAL A 799 18.53 0.61 -8.49
C VAL A 799 18.45 0.07 -7.07
N SER A 800 19.57 -0.45 -6.55
CA SER A 800 19.71 -0.81 -5.14
C SER A 800 20.08 0.47 -4.37
N PHE A 801 19.24 0.87 -3.40
CA PHE A 801 19.31 2.15 -2.75
C PHE A 801 19.04 2.10 -1.25
N SER A 802 19.55 3.08 -0.51
CA SER A 802 19.13 3.35 0.85
C SER A 802 18.75 4.82 1.06
N ASN A 803 17.77 5.04 1.93
CA ASN A 803 17.28 6.37 2.30
C ASN A 803 16.94 6.37 3.80
N ASP A 804 17.79 7.01 4.61
CA ASP A 804 17.59 7.20 6.04
C ASP A 804 17.11 8.63 6.39
N ALA A 805 16.71 9.42 5.42
CA ALA A 805 16.32 10.80 5.61
C ALA A 805 15.06 10.91 6.48
N PHE A 806 15.23 11.50 7.63
CA PHE A 806 14.23 11.61 8.67
C PHE A 806 14.23 13.01 9.26
N ILE A 807 13.08 13.68 9.21
CA ILE A 807 12.91 15.05 9.70
C ILE A 807 12.07 15.01 10.96
N GLY A 808 12.54 15.67 12.02
CA GLY A 808 11.80 15.77 13.27
C GLY A 808 11.89 14.53 14.14
N ASN A 809 11.11 14.53 15.22
CA ASN A 809 11.14 13.51 16.25
C ASN A 809 9.76 13.12 16.76
N HIS A 810 8.76 13.20 15.90
CA HIS A 810 7.39 12.82 16.28
C HIS A 810 7.28 11.30 16.46
N ASP A 811 6.70 10.88 17.57
CA ASP A 811 6.73 9.47 17.99
C ASP A 811 5.90 8.51 17.13
N TYR A 812 4.84 8.97 16.50
CA TYR A 812 3.95 8.12 15.72
C TYR A 812 3.56 8.68 14.37
N ASN A 813 4.11 9.79 13.97
CA ASN A 813 4.03 10.30 12.62
C ASN A 813 5.42 10.76 12.20
N PRO A 814 6.32 9.82 11.85
CA PRO A 814 7.66 10.16 11.47
C PRO A 814 7.63 10.92 10.15
N GLN A 815 8.30 12.04 10.14
CA GLN A 815 8.50 12.83 8.95
C GLN A 815 9.59 12.19 8.11
N ILE A 816 9.25 11.16 7.40
CA ILE A 816 10.13 10.53 6.43
C ILE A 816 10.09 11.31 5.12
N VAL A 817 11.20 11.30 4.41
CA VAL A 817 11.34 12.02 3.16
C VAL A 817 11.58 11.03 2.03
N ASP A 818 10.74 11.06 1.02
CA ASP A 818 11.05 10.43 -0.25
C ASP A 818 12.12 11.25 -0.96
N LEU A 819 13.19 10.59 -1.40
CA LEU A 819 14.28 11.23 -2.13
C LEU A 819 14.10 11.02 -3.63
N GLY A 820 14.44 12.02 -4.42
CA GLY A 820 14.35 11.96 -5.87
C GLY A 820 15.64 11.46 -6.50
N LEU A 821 15.56 10.61 -7.51
CA LEU A 821 16.69 10.27 -8.38
C LEU A 821 16.28 10.51 -9.83
N GLN A 822 17.15 11.23 -10.56
CA GLN A 822 17.02 11.45 -11.99
C GLN A 822 18.16 10.76 -12.71
N ILE A 823 17.87 10.26 -13.90
CA ILE A 823 18.84 9.71 -14.85
C ILE A 823 18.86 10.65 -16.06
N ARG A 824 20.00 11.23 -16.38
CA ARG A 824 20.17 12.14 -17.51
C ARG A 824 21.22 11.63 -18.49
N ALA A 825 21.07 12.03 -19.74
CA ALA A 825 22.01 11.72 -20.79
C ALA A 825 23.27 12.62 -20.71
N GLY A 826 24.40 12.13 -21.15
CA GLY A 826 25.60 12.90 -21.40
C GLY A 826 26.38 13.32 -20.13
N ASN A 827 26.43 14.62 -19.85
CA ASN A 827 27.16 15.18 -18.72
C ASN A 827 26.28 15.65 -17.55
N GLY A 828 25.00 15.24 -17.55
CA GLY A 828 24.02 15.68 -16.56
C GLY A 828 23.24 16.95 -16.95
N GLU A 829 23.67 17.66 -18.00
CA GLU A 829 22.91 18.77 -18.61
C GLU A 829 22.01 18.31 -19.78
N GLY A 830 22.13 17.03 -20.15
CA GLY A 830 21.33 16.42 -21.22
C GLY A 830 19.88 16.13 -20.82
N GLU A 831 19.19 15.48 -21.75
CA GLU A 831 17.78 15.08 -21.56
C GLU A 831 17.62 14.19 -20.33
N GLU A 832 16.53 14.42 -19.58
CA GLU A 832 16.13 13.52 -18.52
C GLU A 832 15.52 12.25 -19.14
N LEU A 833 16.18 11.12 -18.91
CA LEU A 833 15.78 9.81 -19.44
C LEU A 833 14.81 9.08 -18.52
N SER A 834 14.91 9.32 -17.21
CA SER A 834 14.05 8.72 -16.20
C SER A 834 14.13 9.47 -14.88
N ARG A 835 13.11 9.32 -14.06
CA ARG A 835 13.11 9.75 -12.66
C ARG A 835 12.26 8.82 -11.79
N GLY A 836 12.51 8.83 -10.48
CA GLY A 836 11.74 8.11 -9.50
C GLY A 836 11.87 8.71 -8.10
N ALA A 837 10.87 8.42 -7.26
CA ALA A 837 10.91 8.68 -5.84
C ALA A 837 11.42 7.42 -5.12
N PHE A 838 12.30 7.61 -4.16
CA PHE A 838 12.99 6.56 -3.42
C PHE A 838 12.62 6.67 -1.95
N ARG A 839 11.80 5.75 -1.50
CA ARG A 839 11.20 5.77 -0.18
C ARG A 839 12.21 5.51 0.92
N TYR A 840 11.79 5.85 2.11
CA TYR A 840 12.53 5.62 3.32
C TYR A 840 12.82 4.12 3.53
N THR A 841 14.07 3.77 3.83
CA THR A 841 14.53 2.38 4.05
C THR A 841 14.95 2.11 5.50
N TYR A 842 14.59 2.99 6.43
CA TYR A 842 14.85 2.94 7.88
C TYR A 842 16.29 3.17 8.31
N SER A 843 17.24 2.94 7.45
CA SER A 843 18.67 3.08 7.72
C SER A 843 19.44 3.25 6.42
N ASP A 844 20.56 3.98 6.50
CA ASP A 844 21.55 4.04 5.43
C ASP A 844 22.27 2.72 5.16
N THR A 845 22.08 1.72 6.04
CA THR A 845 22.67 0.38 5.90
C THR A 845 21.69 -0.65 5.33
N ASN A 846 20.43 -0.26 5.10
CA ASN A 846 19.37 -1.13 4.59
C ASN A 846 19.04 -0.74 3.15
N PHE A 847 19.55 -1.52 2.20
CA PHE A 847 19.34 -1.29 0.77
C PHE A 847 18.13 -2.10 0.28
N LEU A 848 17.27 -1.43 -0.46
CA LEU A 848 16.10 -1.99 -1.15
C LEU A 848 16.22 -1.72 -2.64
N ASP A 849 15.47 -2.45 -3.43
CA ASP A 849 15.45 -2.30 -4.87
C ASP A 849 14.29 -1.42 -5.34
N ARG A 850 14.57 -0.56 -6.31
CA ARG A 850 13.56 0.16 -7.07
C ARG A 850 13.83 0.11 -8.55
N THR A 851 12.80 -0.18 -9.33
CA THR A 851 12.91 -0.28 -10.78
C THR A 851 12.49 1.02 -11.45
N LEU A 852 13.30 1.46 -12.41
CA LEU A 852 13.05 2.59 -13.29
C LEU A 852 13.09 2.12 -14.75
N SER A 853 12.25 2.69 -15.60
CA SER A 853 12.33 2.48 -17.05
C SER A 853 13.30 3.47 -17.67
N VAL A 854 14.28 2.98 -18.43
CA VAL A 854 15.31 3.81 -19.06
C VAL A 854 15.41 3.46 -20.55
N THR A 855 15.40 4.50 -21.40
CA THR A 855 15.75 4.35 -22.81
C THR A 855 17.04 5.13 -23.04
N THR A 856 18.05 4.49 -23.61
CA THR A 856 19.36 5.11 -23.88
C THR A 856 19.81 4.87 -25.32
N ASP A 857 20.58 5.80 -25.85
CA ASP A 857 21.26 5.69 -27.14
C ASP A 857 22.66 5.06 -27.04
N GLY A 858 23.05 4.60 -25.85
CA GLY A 858 24.38 4.08 -25.54
C GLY A 858 25.37 5.15 -25.08
N GLY A 859 24.93 6.38 -24.90
CA GLY A 859 25.70 7.46 -24.33
C GLY A 859 25.97 7.28 -22.83
N ALA A 860 26.65 8.24 -22.22
CA ALA A 860 26.87 8.23 -20.78
C ALA A 860 25.54 8.49 -20.05
N LEU A 861 25.35 7.81 -18.92
CA LEU A 861 24.20 7.98 -18.03
C LEU A 861 24.66 8.64 -16.73
N VAL A 862 24.03 9.74 -16.36
CA VAL A 862 24.34 10.48 -15.15
C VAL A 862 23.17 10.44 -14.16
N PHE A 863 23.48 10.00 -12.94
CA PHE A 863 22.53 9.86 -11.85
C PHE A 863 22.74 10.97 -10.83
N GLY A 864 21.67 11.58 -10.36
CA GLY A 864 21.70 12.67 -9.39
C GLY A 864 20.32 13.22 -9.13
N ASN A 865 20.25 14.37 -8.46
CA ASN A 865 19.01 15.11 -8.30
C ASN A 865 19.25 16.59 -8.62
N TRP A 866 18.59 17.09 -9.64
CA TRP A 866 18.68 18.46 -10.12
C TRP A 866 17.47 19.32 -9.76
N ASP A 867 16.52 18.77 -9.02
CA ASP A 867 15.35 19.52 -8.58
C ASP A 867 15.76 20.66 -7.64
N SER A 868 15.04 21.74 -7.70
CA SER A 868 15.20 22.83 -6.73
C SER A 868 14.63 22.41 -5.37
N PRO A 869 15.23 22.85 -4.26
CA PRO A 869 14.70 22.57 -2.94
C PRO A 869 13.22 22.99 -2.83
N GLY A 870 12.38 22.09 -2.33
CA GLY A 870 10.97 22.35 -2.10
C GLY A 870 10.05 22.31 -3.32
N LEU A 871 10.55 21.93 -4.50
CA LEU A 871 9.79 21.91 -5.75
C LEU A 871 10.01 20.63 -6.55
N GLY A 872 9.69 19.47 -6.00
CA GLY A 872 9.60 18.26 -6.79
C GLY A 872 8.22 18.15 -7.47
N GLN A 873 8.16 17.83 -8.76
CA GLN A 873 6.89 17.37 -9.33
C GLN A 873 6.66 15.93 -8.90
N GLY A 874 5.72 15.73 -7.96
CA GLY A 874 5.28 14.41 -7.54
C GLY A 874 6.14 13.69 -6.52
N ALA A 875 7.14 14.32 -5.93
CA ALA A 875 7.80 13.93 -4.71
C ALA A 875 8.40 15.19 -4.08
N VAL A 876 8.35 15.33 -2.80
CA VAL A 876 9.05 16.39 -2.11
C VAL A 876 10.54 16.11 -2.26
N SER A 877 11.13 16.72 -3.25
CA SER A 877 12.54 16.57 -3.51
C SER A 877 13.24 17.87 -3.08
N TRP A 878 14.06 17.76 -2.05
CA TRP A 878 14.96 18.81 -1.62
C TRP A 878 16.20 18.92 -2.51
N GLY A 879 16.13 18.30 -3.70
CA GLY A 879 17.29 18.11 -4.56
C GLY A 879 18.29 17.12 -4.00
N VAL A 880 17.89 16.31 -3.01
CA VAL A 880 18.68 15.25 -2.39
C VAL A 880 18.33 13.92 -3.04
N ALA A 881 19.33 13.10 -3.34
CA ALA A 881 19.14 11.76 -3.88
C ALA A 881 19.52 10.67 -2.85
N PRO A 882 19.00 9.44 -3.00
CA PRO A 882 19.33 8.33 -2.10
C PRO A 882 20.79 7.90 -2.25
N ASN A 883 21.29 7.14 -1.29
CA ASN A 883 22.52 6.38 -1.48
C ASN A 883 22.27 5.27 -2.50
N ILE A 884 23.29 4.96 -3.31
CA ILE A 884 23.19 3.93 -4.35
C ILE A 884 24.30 2.90 -4.15
N ASP A 885 23.91 1.63 -4.12
CA ASP A 885 24.76 0.45 -4.06
C ASP A 885 25.14 0.00 -5.46
N LYS A 886 24.18 -0.36 -6.27
CA LYS A 886 24.37 -0.80 -7.65
C LYS A 886 23.17 -0.51 -8.53
N ILE A 887 23.38 -0.63 -9.83
CA ILE A 887 22.31 -0.56 -10.82
C ILE A 887 22.43 -1.76 -11.77
N VAL A 888 21.35 -2.50 -11.92
CA VAL A 888 21.27 -3.62 -12.83
C VAL A 888 20.30 -3.25 -13.95
N PHE A 889 20.81 -3.23 -15.18
CA PHE A 889 20.02 -2.97 -16.39
C PHE A 889 19.59 -4.27 -17.02
N TYR A 890 18.29 -4.55 -17.01
CA TYR A 890 17.69 -5.68 -17.71
C TYR A 890 17.16 -5.20 -19.06
N PRO A 891 17.73 -5.64 -20.21
CA PRO A 891 17.23 -5.28 -21.52
C PRO A 891 15.76 -5.68 -21.67
N ILE A 892 14.93 -4.72 -22.07
CA ILE A 892 13.57 -4.99 -22.50
C ILE A 892 13.67 -5.28 -23.99
N VAL A 893 13.75 -6.54 -24.33
CA VAL A 893 13.70 -7.00 -25.71
C VAL A 893 12.24 -6.85 -26.13
N ALA A 894 11.94 -5.89 -27.01
CA ALA A 894 10.68 -5.92 -27.72
C ALA A 894 10.63 -7.26 -28.48
N GLY A 895 9.71 -8.14 -28.10
CA GLY A 895 9.58 -9.43 -28.76
C GLY A 895 9.52 -9.21 -30.28
N GLU A 896 10.28 -9.94 -31.01
CA GLU A 896 10.04 -10.04 -32.46
C GLU A 896 8.61 -10.49 -32.62
N VAL A 897 7.79 -9.69 -33.26
CA VAL A 897 6.41 -10.05 -33.61
C VAL A 897 6.54 -11.24 -34.55
N VAL A 898 6.47 -12.43 -33.97
CA VAL A 898 6.57 -13.67 -34.77
C VAL A 898 5.35 -13.70 -35.69
N GLY A 899 5.60 -13.50 -36.97
CA GLY A 899 4.59 -13.66 -38.00
C GLY A 899 4.01 -12.40 -38.64
N ARG A 900 4.43 -11.18 -38.24
CA ARG A 900 4.02 -9.97 -38.95
C ARG A 900 5.12 -9.44 -39.83
N SER A 901 5.05 -9.67 -41.13
CA SER A 901 5.68 -8.79 -42.09
C SER A 901 4.91 -7.46 -42.01
N LEU A 902 5.51 -6.44 -41.40
CA LEU A 902 5.06 -5.07 -41.56
C LEU A 902 5.22 -4.70 -43.03
N GLY A 903 4.15 -4.82 -43.80
CA GLY A 903 4.05 -4.30 -45.13
C GLY A 903 3.74 -2.82 -45.14
#